data_01fcc07e7d7dcaf3de954af361476a6a
#
_entry.id   01fcc07e7d7dcaf3de954af361476a6a
#
_cell.length_a   1.000
_cell.length_b   1.000
_cell.length_c   1.000
_cell.angle_alpha   90.00
_cell.angle_beta   90.00
_cell.angle_gamma   90.00
#
_symmetry.space_group_name_H-M   'P 1'
#
loop_
_entity.id
_entity.type
_entity.pdbx_description
1 polymer ?
#
loop_
_entity_poly.entity_id
_entity_poly.type
_entity_poly.pdbx_seq_one_letter_code
_entity_poly.pdbx_strand_id
1 'polypeptide(L)'
;MPDEPPETADHSANSAEDHTGADAALRTDIRRLGHQLGNSLVRQHGETLLETVEKVRRLARDLRKEGGREGSTAELTRLLADADADQAIQLVRAFTMYFHLANVAEQVHRIEDLNIGGTRADSHFDETVRRLVDSGIPPADIAALVNRVDFQPVFTAHPTEASRRSILNKLARISDLVEERTELWRTSADQRRIDRRIDELIEAMWQTDEIRHDRPDPFDEARFVLYYVNQAVRDAVPQLLDDMAAVLEDIGERLDPDRSPIRFGTWVGGDRDGNPNVSPGTTLAVLDLQRRRAIELLIEEVGNLSEELSVSSRIREVPEDLLEIAARDLAEHADLLIRTDPHEPYRIRCTVIQHRLAETLRRTTNGYGSPTELAADLEHLDRSLRSHGGSLLADGRLTRVRRILAMVGFHFAALDIREHAERHHEALGAMFTGIGVDYAGATAAERTELLAAELESRRPLAPPHGSDEHDCLTLFRTLRRILDRDGDAVIESYIVSMTRGVDDLLAPVILAREVGLVDLGHDVSRLGFVPLFETIDDLRSIGPILRELFAVPAYRRLLEIRGNLQEVMVGYSDSNKDGGLTTSQWEIHKALRDIRQVAQETGIRIRVFHGRGGTIGRGGGPTHGSILSQPNGVLDGEVRFTEQGEVIADKYGLPEIARRNLNLAVTALVDASLAHTAPRHDVATVNHWYDVMEEMSVAAYEAYRAFVESPGLPEYFISSTPVEELGSMNIGSRPSRRAAASSGIADLRAIPWVFGWTQSRQIIPGWYGAGSAIRAAFDAGRREDLRTMFNEWHFFQTFISNVE
;
A
#
# COMPACT_ATOMS: atom_id res chain seq x y z
N MET A 1 56.25 2.47 -32.70
CA MET A 1 55.04 1.68 -32.95
C MET A 1 54.44 1.43 -31.59
N PRO A 2 53.42 2.16 -31.15
CA PRO A 2 52.68 1.81 -29.94
C PRO A 2 51.44 0.99 -30.31
N ASP A 3 51.13 0.00 -29.49
CA ASP A 3 50.03 -0.93 -29.55
C ASP A 3 48.67 -0.21 -29.39
N GLU A 4 47.71 -0.61 -30.20
CA GLU A 4 46.29 -0.25 -30.08
C GLU A 4 45.65 -1.01 -28.91
N PRO A 5 44.73 -0.39 -28.14
CA PRO A 5 43.96 -1.11 -27.15
C PRO A 5 42.78 -1.86 -27.84
N PRO A 6 42.27 -2.97 -27.25
CA PRO A 6 41.19 -3.77 -27.85
C PRO A 6 39.86 -3.03 -27.84
N GLU A 7 39.18 -3.16 -28.95
CA GLU A 7 37.78 -2.71 -29.12
C GLU A 7 36.86 -3.24 -28.01
N THR A 8 36.20 -2.31 -27.34
CA THR A 8 35.07 -2.62 -26.49
C THR A 8 33.88 -2.99 -27.36
N ALA A 9 33.44 -4.23 -27.29
CA ALA A 9 32.27 -4.72 -27.96
C ALA A 9 31.02 -3.88 -27.58
N ASP A 10 30.35 -3.42 -28.62
CA ASP A 10 29.15 -2.62 -28.58
C ASP A 10 27.96 -3.47 -28.06
N HIS A 11 27.63 -3.36 -26.77
CA HIS A 11 26.44 -3.96 -26.18
C HIS A 11 25.16 -3.13 -26.42
N SER A 12 25.26 -1.98 -27.12
CA SER A 12 24.10 -1.11 -27.35
C SER A 12 23.23 -1.49 -28.56
N ALA A 13 23.76 -2.32 -29.47
CA ALA A 13 23.03 -2.72 -30.66
C ALA A 13 21.96 -3.83 -30.40
N ASN A 14 22.22 -4.73 -29.45
CA ASN A 14 21.29 -5.83 -29.13
C ASN A 14 20.05 -5.35 -28.35
N SER A 15 20.16 -4.32 -27.52
CA SER A 15 19.02 -3.80 -26.75
C SER A 15 18.00 -3.02 -27.60
N ALA A 16 18.46 -2.39 -28.69
CA ALA A 16 17.56 -1.60 -29.57
C ALA A 16 16.73 -2.51 -30.51
N GLU A 17 17.22 -3.68 -30.88
CA GLU A 17 16.49 -4.64 -31.71
C GLU A 17 15.44 -5.43 -30.91
N ASP A 18 15.70 -5.75 -29.63
CA ASP A 18 14.74 -6.40 -28.73
C ASP A 18 13.57 -5.48 -28.35
N HIS A 19 13.80 -4.20 -28.10
CA HIS A 19 12.73 -3.21 -27.84
C HIS A 19 11.81 -2.99 -29.06
N THR A 20 12.32 -3.09 -30.28
CA THR A 20 11.49 -2.99 -31.50
C THR A 20 10.59 -4.21 -31.72
N GLY A 21 11.01 -5.39 -31.25
CA GLY A 21 10.24 -6.62 -31.29
C GLY A 21 9.07 -6.64 -30.29
N ALA A 22 9.33 -6.29 -29.04
CA ALA A 22 8.34 -6.21 -27.97
C ALA A 22 7.23 -5.17 -28.27
N ASP A 23 7.61 -3.98 -28.72
CA ASP A 23 6.68 -2.94 -29.20
C ASP A 23 5.78 -3.45 -30.36
N ALA A 24 6.29 -4.31 -31.23
CA ALA A 24 5.51 -4.86 -32.33
C ALA A 24 4.48 -5.89 -31.86
N ALA A 25 4.83 -6.73 -30.87
CA ALA A 25 3.94 -7.70 -30.26
C ALA A 25 2.79 -7.01 -29.51
N LEU A 26 3.10 -6.05 -28.64
CA LEU A 26 2.11 -5.22 -27.94
C LEU A 26 1.14 -4.55 -28.92
N ARG A 27 1.64 -3.88 -29.97
CA ARG A 27 0.79 -3.25 -30.99
C ARG A 27 -0.10 -4.26 -31.71
N THR A 28 0.35 -5.51 -31.87
CA THR A 28 -0.42 -6.58 -32.49
C THR A 28 -1.59 -6.98 -31.61
N ASP A 29 -1.36 -7.15 -30.31
CA ASP A 29 -2.42 -7.51 -29.35
C ASP A 29 -3.41 -6.37 -29.14
N ILE A 30 -2.97 -5.13 -29.01
CA ILE A 30 -3.87 -3.96 -28.96
C ILE A 30 -4.76 -3.92 -30.22
N ARG A 31 -4.21 -4.15 -31.42
CA ARG A 31 -5.00 -4.18 -32.66
C ARG A 31 -6.00 -5.35 -32.65
N ARG A 32 -5.59 -6.53 -32.21
CA ARG A 32 -6.43 -7.71 -32.12
C ARG A 32 -7.61 -7.48 -31.19
N LEU A 33 -7.34 -7.03 -29.96
CA LEU A 33 -8.39 -6.73 -28.97
C LEU A 33 -9.32 -5.61 -29.44
N GLY A 34 -8.75 -4.57 -30.07
CA GLY A 34 -9.54 -3.51 -30.68
C GLY A 34 -10.44 -4.00 -31.83
N HIS A 35 -9.96 -4.96 -32.65
CA HIS A 35 -10.78 -5.58 -33.70
C HIS A 35 -11.91 -6.44 -33.11
N GLN A 36 -11.63 -7.22 -32.05
CA GLN A 36 -12.62 -8.01 -31.33
C GLN A 36 -13.71 -7.13 -30.71
N LEU A 37 -13.32 -5.98 -30.13
CA LEU A 37 -14.27 -4.96 -29.66
C LEU A 37 -15.10 -4.42 -30.81
N GLY A 38 -14.48 -4.04 -31.93
CA GLY A 38 -15.19 -3.56 -33.12
C GLY A 38 -16.24 -4.56 -33.63
N ASN A 39 -15.89 -5.83 -33.70
CA ASN A 39 -16.82 -6.90 -34.06
C ASN A 39 -17.99 -7.01 -33.07
N SER A 40 -17.73 -6.84 -31.77
CA SER A 40 -18.79 -6.81 -30.75
C SER A 40 -19.73 -5.61 -30.92
N LEU A 41 -19.20 -4.42 -31.20
CA LEU A 41 -20.00 -3.23 -31.48
C LEU A 41 -20.93 -3.43 -32.69
N VAL A 42 -20.41 -4.02 -33.78
CA VAL A 42 -21.22 -4.32 -34.97
C VAL A 42 -22.32 -5.33 -34.64
N ARG A 43 -22.04 -6.39 -33.89
CA ARG A 43 -23.06 -7.38 -33.47
C ARG A 43 -24.16 -6.75 -32.61
N GLN A 44 -23.83 -5.79 -31.76
CA GLN A 44 -24.75 -5.20 -30.79
C GLN A 44 -25.52 -3.98 -31.33
N HIS A 45 -24.90 -3.15 -32.17
CA HIS A 45 -25.42 -1.85 -32.60
C HIS A 45 -25.39 -1.63 -34.12
N GLY A 46 -24.91 -2.61 -34.92
CA GLY A 46 -24.69 -2.43 -36.36
C GLY A 46 -23.42 -1.66 -36.71
N GLU A 47 -23.19 -1.44 -38.00
CA GLU A 47 -21.95 -0.82 -38.51
C GLU A 47 -21.82 0.67 -38.15
N THR A 48 -22.93 1.39 -37.98
CA THR A 48 -22.96 2.84 -37.76
C THR A 48 -22.18 3.32 -36.55
N LEU A 49 -22.27 2.58 -35.42
CA LEU A 49 -21.50 2.92 -34.21
C LEU A 49 -20.01 2.76 -34.46
N LEU A 50 -19.60 1.65 -35.08
CA LEU A 50 -18.18 1.39 -35.36
C LEU A 50 -17.62 2.45 -36.33
N GLU A 51 -18.37 2.83 -37.37
CA GLU A 51 -17.96 3.87 -38.30
C GLU A 51 -17.75 5.22 -37.59
N THR A 52 -18.65 5.57 -36.66
CA THR A 52 -18.54 6.79 -35.84
C THR A 52 -17.30 6.74 -34.92
N VAL A 53 -17.07 5.66 -34.24
CA VAL A 53 -15.87 5.43 -33.38
C VAL A 53 -14.59 5.58 -34.21
N GLU A 54 -14.52 4.92 -35.38
CA GLU A 54 -13.34 5.00 -36.24
C GLU A 54 -13.14 6.39 -36.84
N LYS A 55 -14.22 7.12 -37.11
CA LYS A 55 -14.15 8.50 -37.56
C LYS A 55 -13.59 9.43 -36.51
N VAL A 56 -14.10 9.34 -35.25
CA VAL A 56 -13.58 10.10 -34.11
C VAL A 56 -12.10 9.77 -33.88
N ARG A 57 -11.73 8.49 -33.90
CA ARG A 57 -10.34 8.04 -33.70
C ARG A 57 -9.40 8.63 -34.76
N ARG A 58 -9.81 8.64 -36.04
CA ARG A 58 -9.02 9.22 -37.12
C ARG A 58 -8.84 10.72 -36.94
N LEU A 59 -9.93 11.46 -36.69
CA LEU A 59 -9.89 12.91 -36.48
C LEU A 59 -9.00 13.28 -35.29
N ALA A 60 -9.14 12.60 -34.16
CA ALA A 60 -8.31 12.83 -32.98
C ALA A 60 -6.83 12.55 -33.24
N ARG A 61 -6.50 11.51 -34.03
CA ARG A 61 -5.12 11.20 -34.40
C ARG A 61 -4.53 12.25 -35.34
N ASP A 62 -5.32 12.79 -36.29
CA ASP A 62 -4.86 13.79 -37.21
C ASP A 62 -4.64 15.15 -36.52
N LEU A 63 -5.35 15.44 -35.43
CA LEU A 63 -5.12 16.61 -34.60
C LEU A 63 -3.79 16.56 -33.81
N ARG A 64 -3.26 15.37 -33.52
CA ARG A 64 -1.98 15.21 -32.79
C ARG A 64 -0.75 15.38 -33.67
N LYS A 65 -0.89 15.38 -35.02
CA LYS A 65 0.24 15.62 -35.92
C LYS A 65 0.57 17.10 -35.94
N GLU A 66 1.87 17.43 -35.94
CA GLU A 66 2.33 18.83 -36.08
C GLU A 66 1.69 19.48 -37.30
N GLY A 67 1.00 20.59 -37.09
CA GLY A 67 0.22 21.26 -38.14
C GLY A 67 -1.18 20.69 -38.35
N GLY A 68 -1.80 20.13 -37.31
CA GLY A 68 -3.16 19.56 -37.34
C GLY A 68 -4.10 20.42 -38.20
N ARG A 69 -4.80 19.78 -39.19
CA ARG A 69 -5.66 20.49 -40.13
C ARG A 69 -6.78 21.19 -39.36
N GLU A 70 -6.89 22.51 -39.47
CA GLU A 70 -8.00 23.31 -38.89
C GLU A 70 -9.39 22.70 -39.17
N GLY A 71 -9.57 22.06 -40.34
CA GLY A 71 -10.77 21.31 -40.68
C GLY A 71 -11.09 20.12 -39.76
N SER A 72 -10.07 19.43 -39.17
CA SER A 72 -10.30 18.25 -38.33
C SER A 72 -10.88 18.63 -36.98
N THR A 73 -10.51 19.77 -36.41
CA THR A 73 -11.10 20.28 -35.14
C THR A 73 -12.59 20.61 -35.37
N ALA A 74 -12.90 21.37 -36.43
CA ALA A 74 -14.26 21.77 -36.70
C ALA A 74 -15.18 20.56 -37.02
N GLU A 75 -14.64 19.55 -37.73
CA GLU A 75 -15.40 18.33 -38.04
C GLU A 75 -15.64 17.49 -36.78
N LEU A 76 -14.62 17.32 -35.93
CA LEU A 76 -14.77 16.58 -34.65
C LEU A 76 -15.77 17.28 -33.73
N THR A 77 -15.64 18.59 -33.54
CA THR A 77 -16.56 19.39 -32.73
C THR A 77 -18.01 19.24 -33.22
N ARG A 78 -18.24 19.35 -34.57
CA ARG A 78 -19.58 19.19 -35.13
C ARG A 78 -20.12 17.78 -34.87
N LEU A 79 -19.33 16.73 -35.12
CA LEU A 79 -19.73 15.36 -34.96
C LEU A 79 -20.13 15.04 -33.48
N LEU A 80 -19.40 15.61 -32.54
CA LEU A 80 -19.71 15.45 -31.12
C LEU A 80 -20.91 16.32 -30.67
N ALA A 81 -21.08 17.52 -31.23
CA ALA A 81 -22.21 18.39 -30.92
C ALA A 81 -23.54 17.89 -31.50
N ASP A 82 -23.48 17.19 -32.65
CA ASP A 82 -24.67 16.63 -33.32
C ASP A 82 -25.12 15.28 -32.71
N ALA A 83 -24.29 14.64 -31.86
CA ALA A 83 -24.63 13.38 -31.21
C ALA A 83 -25.70 13.59 -30.15
N ASP A 84 -26.75 12.75 -30.14
CA ASP A 84 -27.70 12.69 -29.06
C ASP A 84 -27.09 11.99 -27.81
N ALA A 85 -27.80 12.02 -26.68
CA ALA A 85 -27.30 11.50 -25.43
C ALA A 85 -26.97 9.99 -25.48
N ASP A 86 -27.78 9.19 -26.17
CA ASP A 86 -27.55 7.74 -26.30
C ASP A 86 -26.32 7.45 -27.17
N GLN A 87 -26.17 8.17 -28.27
CA GLN A 87 -24.99 8.09 -29.14
C GLN A 87 -23.72 8.51 -28.41
N ALA A 88 -23.78 9.61 -27.65
CA ALA A 88 -22.66 10.09 -26.85
C ALA A 88 -22.24 9.05 -25.79
N ILE A 89 -23.19 8.43 -25.09
CA ILE A 89 -22.94 7.37 -24.09
C ILE A 89 -22.28 6.15 -24.76
N GLN A 90 -22.81 5.69 -25.90
CA GLN A 90 -22.25 4.54 -26.62
C GLN A 90 -20.82 4.83 -27.10
N LEU A 91 -20.57 6.05 -27.60
CA LEU A 91 -19.25 6.47 -28.05
C LEU A 91 -18.24 6.48 -26.88
N VAL A 92 -18.60 7.10 -25.76
CA VAL A 92 -17.76 7.12 -24.56
C VAL A 92 -17.47 5.70 -24.08
N ARG A 93 -18.47 4.84 -23.96
CA ARG A 93 -18.31 3.43 -23.55
C ARG A 93 -17.38 2.66 -24.49
N ALA A 94 -17.48 2.88 -25.81
CA ALA A 94 -16.60 2.21 -26.77
C ALA A 94 -15.12 2.60 -26.56
N PHE A 95 -14.84 3.88 -26.31
CA PHE A 95 -13.47 4.33 -26.02
C PHE A 95 -12.98 3.84 -24.64
N THR A 96 -13.81 3.89 -23.61
CA THR A 96 -13.46 3.38 -22.28
C THR A 96 -13.08 1.90 -22.35
N MET A 97 -13.90 1.10 -23.03
CA MET A 97 -13.61 -0.34 -23.19
C MET A 97 -12.34 -0.59 -24.02
N TYR A 98 -12.12 0.20 -25.06
CA TYR A 98 -10.87 0.11 -25.82
C TYR A 98 -9.65 0.40 -24.95
N PHE A 99 -9.71 1.42 -24.08
CA PHE A 99 -8.61 1.72 -23.16
C PHE A 99 -8.43 0.62 -22.11
N HIS A 100 -9.49 0.05 -21.57
CA HIS A 100 -9.37 -1.11 -20.68
C HIS A 100 -8.64 -2.29 -21.34
N LEU A 101 -9.00 -2.61 -22.57
CA LEU A 101 -8.35 -3.69 -23.32
C LEU A 101 -6.90 -3.37 -23.70
N ALA A 102 -6.60 -2.11 -24.04
CA ALA A 102 -5.24 -1.67 -24.32
C ALA A 102 -4.38 -1.76 -23.04
N ASN A 103 -4.90 -1.31 -21.91
CA ASN A 103 -4.20 -1.43 -20.62
C ASN A 103 -3.93 -2.90 -20.24
N VAL A 104 -4.87 -3.81 -20.49
CA VAL A 104 -4.64 -5.25 -20.27
C VAL A 104 -3.48 -5.74 -21.14
N ALA A 105 -3.46 -5.41 -22.45
CA ALA A 105 -2.34 -5.78 -23.31
C ALA A 105 -1.02 -5.19 -22.82
N GLU A 106 -0.99 -3.91 -22.45
CA GLU A 106 0.20 -3.26 -21.91
C GLU A 106 0.70 -3.92 -20.62
N GLN A 107 -0.20 -4.31 -19.72
CA GLN A 107 0.17 -5.01 -18.47
C GLN A 107 0.78 -6.38 -18.76
N VAL A 108 0.20 -7.17 -19.67
CA VAL A 108 0.73 -8.50 -20.05
C VAL A 108 2.11 -8.37 -20.71
N HIS A 109 2.25 -7.49 -21.71
CA HIS A 109 3.53 -7.28 -22.38
C HIS A 109 4.60 -6.68 -21.46
N ARG A 110 4.21 -5.83 -20.53
CA ARG A 110 5.12 -5.34 -19.50
C ARG A 110 5.69 -6.48 -18.65
N ILE A 111 4.90 -7.50 -18.32
CA ILE A 111 5.37 -8.70 -17.62
C ILE A 111 6.33 -9.48 -18.52
N GLU A 112 6.01 -9.66 -19.82
CA GLU A 112 6.88 -10.36 -20.79
C GLU A 112 8.21 -9.63 -20.97
N ASP A 113 8.21 -8.32 -21.17
CA ASP A 113 9.43 -7.50 -21.31
C ASP A 113 10.33 -7.62 -20.08
N LEU A 114 9.73 -7.68 -18.90
CA LEU A 114 10.43 -7.87 -17.65
C LEU A 114 11.05 -9.27 -17.52
N ASN A 115 10.45 -10.28 -18.16
CA ASN A 115 10.94 -11.65 -18.17
C ASN A 115 11.99 -11.89 -19.27
N ILE A 116 11.88 -11.19 -20.43
CA ILE A 116 12.77 -11.35 -21.59
C ILE A 116 14.04 -10.51 -21.47
N GLY A 117 13.98 -9.32 -20.85
CA GLY A 117 15.08 -8.35 -20.75
C GLY A 117 16.27 -8.80 -19.88
N GLY A 118 16.35 -10.05 -19.47
CA GLY A 118 17.46 -10.61 -18.67
C GLY A 118 17.47 -10.12 -17.21
N THR A 119 16.72 -9.11 -16.86
CA THR A 119 16.40 -8.72 -15.50
C THR A 119 15.12 -9.43 -15.08
N ARG A 120 15.19 -10.73 -14.84
CA ARG A 120 14.11 -11.43 -14.14
C ARG A 120 13.72 -10.58 -12.93
N ALA A 121 12.41 -10.44 -12.67
CA ALA A 121 11.95 -9.81 -11.43
C ALA A 121 12.62 -10.43 -10.19
N ASP A 122 13.06 -11.66 -10.33
CA ASP A 122 13.81 -12.46 -9.36
C ASP A 122 15.26 -11.98 -9.18
N SER A 123 15.84 -11.25 -10.16
CA SER A 123 17.24 -10.83 -10.15
C SER A 123 17.54 -9.65 -9.24
N HIS A 124 16.58 -8.78 -8.95
CA HIS A 124 16.86 -7.58 -8.17
C HIS A 124 17.30 -7.89 -6.74
N PHE A 125 16.63 -8.84 -6.07
CA PHE A 125 17.02 -9.25 -4.73
C PHE A 125 18.37 -9.97 -4.77
N ASP A 126 18.54 -10.92 -5.68
CA ASP A 126 19.79 -11.66 -5.89
C ASP A 126 20.97 -10.72 -6.23
N GLU A 127 20.80 -9.82 -7.23
CA GLU A 127 21.81 -8.81 -7.59
C GLU A 127 22.18 -7.93 -6.38
N THR A 128 21.17 -7.52 -5.60
CA THR A 128 21.42 -6.70 -4.41
C THR A 128 22.17 -7.48 -3.34
N VAL A 129 21.77 -8.72 -3.05
CA VAL A 129 22.45 -9.58 -2.08
C VAL A 129 23.92 -9.83 -2.51
N ARG A 130 24.15 -10.18 -3.79
CA ARG A 130 25.54 -10.35 -4.30
C ARG A 130 26.35 -9.06 -4.15
N ARG A 131 25.80 -7.92 -4.53
CA ARG A 131 26.47 -6.62 -4.38
C ARG A 131 26.80 -6.29 -2.91
N LEU A 132 25.90 -6.61 -1.98
CA LEU A 132 26.12 -6.42 -0.54
C LEU A 132 27.25 -7.33 -0.04
N VAL A 133 27.28 -8.60 -0.44
CA VAL A 133 28.36 -9.53 -0.12
C VAL A 133 29.68 -9.05 -0.73
N ASP A 134 29.69 -8.64 -1.99
CA ASP A 134 30.87 -8.13 -2.69
C ASP A 134 31.43 -6.83 -2.05
N SER A 135 30.53 -6.03 -1.44
CA SER A 135 30.91 -4.84 -0.68
C SER A 135 31.47 -5.14 0.73
N GLY A 136 31.51 -6.42 1.11
CA GLY A 136 32.09 -6.89 2.36
C GLY A 136 31.09 -7.01 3.53
N ILE A 137 29.79 -6.94 3.28
CA ILE A 137 28.78 -7.18 4.32
C ILE A 137 28.68 -8.69 4.55
N PRO A 138 28.82 -9.17 5.80
CA PRO A 138 28.73 -10.60 6.11
C PRO A 138 27.38 -11.19 5.71
N PRO A 139 27.32 -12.39 5.09
CA PRO A 139 26.05 -13.08 4.80
C PRO A 139 25.11 -13.19 6.00
N ALA A 140 25.64 -13.48 7.18
CA ALA A 140 24.87 -13.57 8.42
C ALA A 140 24.15 -12.24 8.78
N ASP A 141 24.76 -11.09 8.52
CA ASP A 141 24.14 -9.79 8.79
C ASP A 141 23.03 -9.50 7.78
N ILE A 142 23.23 -9.89 6.51
CA ILE A 142 22.19 -9.81 5.49
C ILE A 142 20.99 -10.66 5.88
N ALA A 143 21.21 -11.92 6.24
CA ALA A 143 20.16 -12.84 6.67
C ALA A 143 19.44 -12.36 7.95
N ALA A 144 20.20 -11.85 8.93
CA ALA A 144 19.65 -11.28 10.15
C ALA A 144 18.74 -10.09 9.86
N LEU A 145 19.14 -9.20 8.92
CA LEU A 145 18.27 -8.11 8.49
C LEU A 145 17.02 -8.63 7.77
N VAL A 146 17.17 -9.50 6.77
CA VAL A 146 16.05 -10.04 5.98
C VAL A 146 15.00 -10.70 6.88
N ASN A 147 15.44 -11.45 7.88
CA ASN A 147 14.56 -12.11 8.86
C ASN A 147 13.86 -11.13 9.84
N ARG A 148 14.31 -9.88 9.94
CA ARG A 148 13.66 -8.84 10.76
C ARG A 148 13.00 -7.73 9.93
N VAL A 149 13.13 -7.77 8.61
CA VAL A 149 12.44 -6.81 7.73
C VAL A 149 10.94 -6.84 7.99
N ASP A 150 10.35 -5.65 8.07
CA ASP A 150 8.91 -5.42 8.17
C ASP A 150 8.50 -4.33 7.18
N PHE A 151 8.27 -4.73 5.94
CA PHE A 151 7.67 -3.90 4.91
C PHE A 151 6.16 -4.03 4.97
N GLN A 152 5.46 -2.93 5.30
CA GLN A 152 4.01 -2.96 5.45
C GLN A 152 3.32 -1.98 4.49
N PRO A 153 2.82 -2.46 3.33
CA PRO A 153 1.87 -1.71 2.52
C PRO A 153 0.53 -1.62 3.25
N VAL A 154 0.04 -0.38 3.43
CA VAL A 154 -1.20 -0.07 4.16
C VAL A 154 -2.25 0.43 3.17
N PHE A 155 -3.26 -0.38 2.93
CA PHE A 155 -4.28 -0.12 1.93
C PHE A 155 -5.34 0.86 2.43
N THR A 156 -5.60 1.89 1.62
CA THR A 156 -6.67 2.85 1.86
C THR A 156 -7.72 2.77 0.76
N ALA A 157 -8.97 3.04 1.08
CA ALA A 157 -10.06 2.90 0.12
C ALA A 157 -10.20 4.07 -0.86
N HIS A 158 -9.74 5.26 -0.50
CA HIS A 158 -10.04 6.49 -1.22
C HIS A 158 -8.91 6.94 -2.15
N PRO A 159 -9.27 7.30 -3.39
CA PRO A 159 -10.53 7.02 -4.09
C PRO A 159 -10.61 5.54 -4.47
N THR A 160 -11.79 4.94 -4.35
CA THR A 160 -12.02 3.58 -4.81
C THR A 160 -12.19 3.51 -6.32
N GLU A 161 -11.87 2.37 -6.90
CA GLU A 161 -12.18 2.04 -8.29
C GLU A 161 -13.67 2.27 -8.59
N ALA A 162 -13.97 3.08 -9.61
CA ALA A 162 -15.34 3.36 -10.03
C ALA A 162 -16.00 2.16 -10.71
N SER A 163 -15.19 1.31 -11.35
CA SER A 163 -15.64 0.14 -12.10
C SER A 163 -16.21 -0.94 -11.18
N ARG A 164 -17.26 -1.59 -11.65
CA ARG A 164 -17.85 -2.72 -10.93
C ARG A 164 -16.91 -3.93 -10.94
N ARG A 165 -16.87 -4.67 -9.84
CA ARG A 165 -16.08 -5.90 -9.71
C ARG A 165 -16.31 -6.90 -10.85
N SER A 166 -17.53 -6.95 -11.40
CA SER A 166 -17.85 -7.81 -12.55
C SER A 166 -17.08 -7.45 -13.82
N ILE A 167 -16.73 -6.16 -14.01
CA ILE A 167 -15.86 -5.70 -15.11
C ILE A 167 -14.42 -6.10 -14.81
N LEU A 168 -13.91 -5.78 -13.61
CA LEU A 168 -12.54 -6.10 -13.21
C LEU A 168 -12.22 -7.59 -13.31
N ASN A 169 -13.14 -8.47 -12.88
CA ASN A 169 -12.98 -9.92 -13.02
C ASN A 169 -12.91 -10.37 -14.49
N LYS A 170 -13.66 -9.73 -15.39
CA LYS A 170 -13.60 -10.05 -16.82
C LYS A 170 -12.30 -9.57 -17.44
N LEU A 171 -11.82 -8.38 -17.04
CA LEU A 171 -10.50 -7.85 -17.49
C LEU A 171 -9.36 -8.75 -17.01
N ALA A 172 -9.36 -9.17 -15.75
CA ALA A 172 -8.38 -10.12 -15.23
C ALA A 172 -8.39 -11.44 -16.04
N ARG A 173 -9.59 -11.95 -16.33
CA ARG A 173 -9.70 -13.17 -17.16
C ARG A 173 -9.24 -12.97 -18.61
N ILE A 174 -9.43 -11.77 -19.19
CA ILE A 174 -8.89 -11.42 -20.49
C ILE A 174 -7.36 -11.36 -20.43
N SER A 175 -6.79 -10.82 -19.34
CA SER A 175 -5.33 -10.80 -19.12
C SER A 175 -4.74 -12.22 -19.14
N ASP A 176 -5.30 -13.14 -18.33
CA ASP A 176 -4.88 -14.55 -18.33
C ASP A 176 -4.93 -15.17 -19.73
N LEU A 177 -6.00 -14.89 -20.50
CA LEU A 177 -6.16 -15.43 -21.85
C LEU A 177 -5.21 -14.81 -22.88
N VAL A 178 -4.84 -13.55 -22.73
CA VAL A 178 -3.83 -12.89 -23.58
C VAL A 178 -2.46 -13.51 -23.29
N GLU A 179 -2.10 -13.73 -22.04
CA GLU A 179 -0.87 -14.41 -21.64
C GLU A 179 -0.86 -15.87 -22.14
N GLU A 180 -1.93 -16.63 -21.88
CA GLU A 180 -2.07 -18.01 -22.33
C GLU A 180 -1.88 -18.14 -23.86
N ARG A 181 -2.29 -17.13 -24.63
CA ARG A 181 -2.20 -17.13 -26.09
C ARG A 181 -0.78 -16.94 -26.60
N THR A 182 0.11 -16.32 -25.88
CA THR A 182 1.50 -16.07 -26.27
C THR A 182 2.40 -17.29 -26.05
N GLU A 183 1.94 -18.32 -25.33
CA GLU A 183 2.69 -19.55 -25.09
C GLU A 183 3.02 -20.29 -26.42
N LEU A 184 4.31 -20.53 -26.65
CA LEU A 184 4.88 -21.06 -27.91
C LEU A 184 4.32 -22.45 -28.33
N TRP A 185 3.80 -23.24 -27.39
CA TRP A 185 3.30 -24.60 -27.66
C TRP A 185 1.81 -24.62 -27.99
N ARG A 186 1.11 -23.51 -28.02
CA ARG A 186 -0.32 -23.43 -28.33
C ARG A 186 -0.59 -23.69 -29.83
N THR A 187 -1.54 -24.59 -30.10
CA THR A 187 -1.98 -24.90 -31.47
C THR A 187 -2.90 -23.79 -32.01
N SER A 188 -3.05 -23.74 -33.34
CA SER A 188 -4.02 -22.81 -33.96
C SER A 188 -5.48 -23.06 -33.49
N ALA A 189 -5.80 -24.30 -33.06
CA ALA A 189 -7.11 -24.60 -32.48
C ALA A 189 -7.26 -24.00 -31.08
N ASP A 190 -6.20 -24.04 -30.27
CA ASP A 190 -6.16 -23.44 -28.97
C ASP A 190 -6.30 -21.93 -29.07
N GLN A 191 -5.53 -21.30 -29.98
CA GLN A 191 -5.60 -19.85 -30.20
C GLN A 191 -7.01 -19.40 -30.61
N ARG A 192 -7.69 -20.16 -31.51
CA ARG A 192 -9.09 -19.83 -31.87
C ARG A 192 -10.05 -19.98 -30.70
N ARG A 193 -9.82 -20.95 -29.80
CA ARG A 193 -10.64 -21.13 -28.60
C ARG A 193 -10.45 -19.98 -27.61
N ILE A 194 -9.21 -19.54 -27.43
CA ILE A 194 -8.85 -18.39 -26.59
C ILE A 194 -9.48 -17.12 -27.17
N ASP A 195 -9.28 -16.84 -28.47
CA ASP A 195 -9.85 -15.67 -29.15
C ASP A 195 -11.37 -15.61 -29.02
N ARG A 196 -12.06 -16.76 -29.21
CA ARG A 196 -13.50 -16.85 -29.01
C ARG A 196 -13.90 -16.52 -27.54
N ARG A 197 -13.14 -17.02 -26.56
CA ARG A 197 -13.43 -16.73 -25.16
C ARG A 197 -13.23 -15.26 -24.82
N ILE A 198 -12.23 -14.60 -25.40
CA ILE A 198 -12.04 -13.16 -25.30
C ILE A 198 -13.23 -12.42 -25.91
N ASP A 199 -13.69 -12.81 -27.12
CA ASP A 199 -14.89 -12.24 -27.74
C ASP A 199 -16.12 -12.31 -26.84
N GLU A 200 -16.36 -13.48 -26.20
CA GLU A 200 -17.46 -13.68 -25.25
C GLU A 200 -17.36 -12.75 -24.05
N LEU A 201 -16.15 -12.56 -23.52
CA LEU A 201 -15.92 -11.67 -22.36
C LEU A 201 -16.09 -10.20 -22.73
N ILE A 202 -15.60 -9.76 -23.89
CA ILE A 202 -15.77 -8.40 -24.42
C ILE A 202 -17.27 -8.09 -24.60
N GLU A 203 -18.00 -9.04 -25.20
CA GLU A 203 -19.44 -8.87 -25.40
C GLU A 203 -20.22 -8.84 -24.07
N ALA A 204 -19.83 -9.70 -23.12
CA ALA A 204 -20.39 -9.66 -21.77
C ALA A 204 -20.05 -8.37 -21.02
N MET A 205 -18.86 -7.77 -21.24
CA MET A 205 -18.51 -6.48 -20.69
C MET A 205 -19.35 -5.36 -21.30
N TRP A 206 -19.55 -5.38 -22.60
CA TRP A 206 -20.38 -4.40 -23.29
C TRP A 206 -21.82 -4.39 -22.78
N GLN A 207 -22.38 -5.54 -22.42
CA GLN A 207 -23.71 -5.70 -21.86
C GLN A 207 -23.76 -5.51 -20.33
N THR A 208 -22.60 -5.29 -19.69
CA THR A 208 -22.54 -5.07 -18.25
C THR A 208 -22.51 -3.57 -17.97
N ASP A 209 -23.26 -3.17 -16.98
CA ASP A 209 -23.16 -1.81 -16.44
C ASP A 209 -21.81 -1.60 -15.78
N GLU A 210 -21.04 -0.63 -16.27
CA GLU A 210 -19.64 -0.44 -15.87
C GLU A 210 -19.54 0.28 -14.53
N ILE A 211 -20.39 1.27 -14.30
CA ILE A 211 -20.31 2.17 -13.14
C ILE A 211 -21.25 1.70 -12.04
N ARG A 212 -20.83 1.93 -10.79
CA ARG A 212 -21.70 1.70 -9.63
C ARG A 212 -22.76 2.79 -9.54
N HIS A 213 -24.03 2.40 -9.36
CA HIS A 213 -25.13 3.34 -9.15
C HIS A 213 -25.21 3.81 -7.70
N ASP A 214 -24.90 2.90 -6.76
CA ASP A 214 -24.93 3.20 -5.33
C ASP A 214 -23.55 3.63 -4.84
N ARG A 215 -23.56 4.59 -3.92
CA ARG A 215 -22.35 5.03 -3.25
C ARG A 215 -21.84 3.88 -2.38
N PRO A 216 -20.55 3.48 -2.50
CA PRO A 216 -20.02 2.43 -1.65
C PRO A 216 -20.01 2.86 -0.19
N ASP A 217 -20.39 1.96 0.69
CA ASP A 217 -20.19 2.11 2.10
C ASP A 217 -18.78 1.62 2.51
N PRO A 218 -18.32 1.89 3.75
CA PRO A 218 -16.99 1.44 4.19
C PRO A 218 -16.81 -0.09 4.17
N PHE A 219 -17.88 -0.86 4.24
CA PHE A 219 -17.83 -2.31 4.17
C PHE A 219 -17.63 -2.82 2.73
N ASP A 220 -18.23 -2.14 1.75
CA ASP A 220 -17.96 -2.39 0.33
C ASP A 220 -16.53 -2.07 -0.04
N GLU A 221 -15.98 -0.97 0.50
CA GLU A 221 -14.57 -0.60 0.35
C GLU A 221 -13.64 -1.67 0.96
N ALA A 222 -13.97 -2.19 2.15
CA ALA A 222 -13.21 -3.26 2.78
C ALA A 222 -13.20 -4.54 1.93
N ARG A 223 -14.32 -4.91 1.34
CA ARG A 223 -14.42 -6.06 0.41
C ARG A 223 -13.56 -5.88 -0.83
N PHE A 224 -13.50 -4.66 -1.33
CA PHE A 224 -12.68 -4.32 -2.50
C PHE A 224 -11.18 -4.47 -2.19
N VAL A 225 -10.71 -3.81 -1.15
CA VAL A 225 -9.30 -3.92 -0.71
C VAL A 225 -8.92 -5.36 -0.41
N LEU A 226 -9.76 -6.07 0.35
CA LEU A 226 -9.53 -7.46 0.74
C LEU A 226 -9.39 -8.41 -0.47
N TYR A 227 -10.05 -8.11 -1.59
CA TYR A 227 -9.91 -8.88 -2.82
C TYR A 227 -8.48 -8.85 -3.36
N TYR A 228 -7.87 -7.66 -3.49
CA TYR A 228 -6.50 -7.52 -4.00
C TYR A 228 -5.45 -8.05 -3.02
N VAL A 229 -5.61 -7.72 -1.74
CA VAL A 229 -4.69 -8.24 -0.71
C VAL A 229 -4.72 -9.76 -0.67
N ASN A 230 -5.91 -10.36 -0.83
CA ASN A 230 -6.04 -11.82 -0.87
C ASN A 230 -5.31 -12.45 -2.06
N GLN A 231 -5.34 -11.83 -3.25
CA GLN A 231 -4.56 -12.32 -4.40
C GLN A 231 -3.06 -12.22 -4.11
N ALA A 232 -2.59 -11.08 -3.58
CA ALA A 232 -1.19 -10.93 -3.23
C ALA A 232 -0.72 -11.96 -2.19
N VAL A 233 -1.50 -12.21 -1.15
CA VAL A 233 -1.21 -13.19 -0.08
C VAL A 233 -1.16 -14.62 -0.61
N ARG A 234 -2.07 -14.99 -1.53
CA ARG A 234 -2.15 -16.37 -2.06
C ARG A 234 -1.08 -16.67 -3.09
N ASP A 235 -0.84 -15.73 -3.99
CA ASP A 235 -0.14 -16.03 -5.24
C ASP A 235 1.21 -15.30 -5.34
N ALA A 236 1.27 -14.01 -5.01
CA ALA A 236 2.48 -13.20 -5.18
C ALA A 236 3.51 -13.38 -4.06
N VAL A 237 3.09 -13.21 -2.79
CA VAL A 237 4.04 -13.21 -1.66
C VAL A 237 4.68 -14.57 -1.41
N PRO A 238 3.97 -15.72 -1.45
CA PRO A 238 4.62 -17.00 -1.25
C PRO A 238 5.73 -17.29 -2.26
N GLN A 239 5.52 -16.99 -3.56
CA GLN A 239 6.54 -17.12 -4.58
C GLN A 239 7.73 -16.20 -4.32
N LEU A 240 7.48 -14.93 -3.96
CA LEU A 240 8.54 -14.00 -3.57
C LEU A 240 9.38 -14.52 -2.40
N LEU A 241 8.75 -15.11 -1.39
CA LEU A 241 9.45 -15.66 -0.22
C LEU A 241 10.24 -16.92 -0.57
N ASP A 242 9.78 -17.71 -1.54
CA ASP A 242 10.53 -18.85 -2.05
C ASP A 242 11.78 -18.39 -2.81
N ASP A 243 11.65 -17.36 -3.67
CA ASP A 243 12.78 -16.75 -4.39
C ASP A 243 13.80 -16.16 -3.40
N MET A 244 13.35 -15.43 -2.39
CA MET A 244 14.24 -14.86 -1.35
C MET A 244 14.94 -15.95 -0.52
N ALA A 245 14.25 -17.05 -0.20
CA ALA A 245 14.84 -18.17 0.52
C ALA A 245 15.94 -18.85 -0.30
N ALA A 246 15.72 -19.06 -1.61
CA ALA A 246 16.72 -19.61 -2.49
C ALA A 246 18.00 -18.74 -2.57
N VAL A 247 17.84 -17.42 -2.68
CA VAL A 247 18.97 -16.49 -2.68
C VAL A 247 19.76 -16.52 -1.36
N LEU A 248 19.07 -16.62 -0.21
CA LEU A 248 19.75 -16.76 1.08
C LEU A 248 20.48 -18.11 1.19
N GLU A 249 19.90 -19.19 0.67
CA GLU A 249 20.57 -20.50 0.64
C GLU A 249 21.86 -20.49 -0.19
N ASP A 250 21.90 -19.74 -1.30
CA ASP A 250 23.09 -19.57 -2.14
C ASP A 250 24.27 -18.91 -1.38
N ILE A 251 23.98 -18.08 -0.37
CA ILE A 251 25.00 -17.49 0.50
C ILE A 251 25.21 -18.26 1.82
N GLY A 252 24.59 -19.45 1.97
CA GLY A 252 24.73 -20.32 3.14
C GLY A 252 23.83 -19.99 4.32
N GLU A 253 22.82 -19.15 4.12
CA GLU A 253 21.88 -18.65 5.14
C GLU A 253 20.47 -19.14 4.89
N ARG A 254 19.52 -18.82 5.78
CA ARG A 254 18.12 -19.27 5.68
C ARG A 254 17.13 -18.17 5.99
N LEU A 255 15.99 -18.21 5.30
CA LEU A 255 14.79 -17.45 5.64
C LEU A 255 13.97 -18.22 6.69
N ASP A 256 13.69 -17.59 7.83
CA ASP A 256 12.88 -18.17 8.90
C ASP A 256 11.42 -18.37 8.41
N PRO A 257 10.89 -19.61 8.42
CA PRO A 257 9.54 -19.89 7.95
C PRO A 257 8.44 -19.26 8.83
N ASP A 258 8.73 -18.89 10.07
CA ASP A 258 7.78 -18.27 11.00
C ASP A 258 7.84 -16.73 10.97
N ARG A 259 8.60 -16.18 10.02
CA ARG A 259 8.70 -14.75 9.78
C ARG A 259 8.22 -14.41 8.38
N SER A 260 7.64 -13.23 8.25
CA SER A 260 7.33 -12.67 6.95
C SER A 260 7.89 -11.25 6.86
N PRO A 261 8.77 -10.97 5.89
CA PRO A 261 9.27 -9.62 5.64
C PRO A 261 8.19 -8.69 5.09
N ILE A 262 7.00 -9.22 4.77
CA ILE A 262 5.86 -8.47 4.27
C ILE A 262 4.67 -8.77 5.15
N ARG A 263 4.04 -7.72 5.69
CA ARG A 263 2.74 -7.76 6.35
C ARG A 263 1.83 -6.72 5.72
N PHE A 264 0.53 -6.92 5.80
CA PHE A 264 -0.43 -5.98 5.23
C PHE A 264 -1.14 -5.18 6.31
N GLY A 265 -1.36 -3.90 6.03
CA GLY A 265 -2.18 -3.01 6.83
C GLY A 265 -3.37 -2.45 6.04
N THR A 266 -4.34 -1.90 6.73
CA THR A 266 -5.47 -1.20 6.09
C THR A 266 -6.00 -0.09 6.98
N TRP A 267 -6.58 0.94 6.34
CA TRP A 267 -7.36 2.00 7.00
C TRP A 267 -8.86 1.84 6.84
N VAL A 268 -9.27 0.89 6.00
CA VAL A 268 -10.70 0.75 5.65
C VAL A 268 -11.49 0.24 6.84
N GLY A 269 -12.44 1.03 7.29
CA GLY A 269 -13.20 0.76 8.52
C GLY A 269 -12.56 1.30 9.80
N GLY A 270 -11.36 1.91 9.71
CA GLY A 270 -10.66 2.55 10.83
C GLY A 270 -10.43 4.06 10.67
N ASP A 271 -10.50 4.58 9.44
CA ASP A 271 -10.30 6.00 9.14
C ASP A 271 -11.58 6.80 9.39
N ARG A 272 -11.64 7.45 10.54
CA ARG A 272 -12.78 8.26 10.99
C ARG A 272 -12.61 9.76 10.71
N ASP A 273 -11.40 10.21 10.40
CA ASP A 273 -11.14 11.63 10.16
C ASP A 273 -12.01 12.20 9.04
N GLY A 274 -13.04 12.95 9.44
CA GLY A 274 -14.03 13.55 8.53
C GLY A 274 -14.85 12.54 7.73
N ASN A 275 -15.00 11.28 8.20
CA ASN A 275 -15.86 10.28 7.61
C ASN A 275 -16.93 9.79 8.61
N PRO A 276 -18.13 10.37 8.60
CA PRO A 276 -19.20 10.00 9.52
C PRO A 276 -19.74 8.58 9.31
N ASN A 277 -19.43 7.94 8.18
CA ASN A 277 -19.87 6.60 7.84
C ASN A 277 -19.03 5.51 8.53
N VAL A 278 -17.89 5.86 9.14
CA VAL A 278 -17.06 4.93 9.89
C VAL A 278 -17.42 4.99 11.38
N SER A 279 -18.33 4.14 11.78
CA SER A 279 -18.75 3.97 13.17
C SER A 279 -17.93 2.89 13.87
N PRO A 280 -17.96 2.79 15.22
CA PRO A 280 -17.39 1.64 15.94
C PRO A 280 -17.97 0.29 15.49
N GLY A 281 -19.24 0.26 15.09
CA GLY A 281 -19.87 -0.93 14.51
C GLY A 281 -19.30 -1.31 13.15
N THR A 282 -19.03 -0.31 12.30
CA THR A 282 -18.34 -0.52 11.01
C THR A 282 -16.96 -1.12 11.21
N THR A 283 -16.18 -0.58 12.14
CA THR A 283 -14.85 -1.11 12.49
C THR A 283 -14.92 -2.59 12.88
N LEU A 284 -15.86 -2.95 13.74
CA LEU A 284 -16.07 -4.33 14.16
C LEU A 284 -16.45 -5.25 12.99
N ALA A 285 -17.35 -4.80 12.11
CA ALA A 285 -17.81 -5.59 10.96
C ALA A 285 -16.67 -5.84 9.95
N VAL A 286 -15.81 -4.84 9.71
CA VAL A 286 -14.65 -4.99 8.83
C VAL A 286 -13.63 -5.97 9.42
N LEU A 287 -13.34 -5.89 10.71
CA LEU A 287 -12.44 -6.83 11.37
C LEU A 287 -12.98 -8.27 11.36
N ASP A 288 -14.29 -8.45 11.55
CA ASP A 288 -14.90 -9.78 11.44
C ASP A 288 -14.83 -10.33 9.99
N LEU A 289 -14.93 -9.48 8.97
CA LEU A 289 -14.73 -9.86 7.57
C LEU A 289 -13.29 -10.32 7.31
N GLN A 290 -12.30 -9.54 7.77
CA GLN A 290 -10.88 -9.86 7.62
C GLN A 290 -10.52 -11.15 8.36
N ARG A 291 -10.98 -11.30 9.60
CA ARG A 291 -10.75 -12.51 10.41
C ARG A 291 -11.32 -13.75 9.73
N ARG A 292 -12.54 -13.67 9.23
CA ARG A 292 -13.16 -14.76 8.47
C ARG A 292 -12.26 -15.17 7.31
N ARG A 293 -11.78 -14.20 6.52
CA ARG A 293 -10.98 -14.49 5.34
C ARG A 293 -9.61 -15.09 5.67
N ALA A 294 -8.94 -14.62 6.75
CA ALA A 294 -7.69 -15.19 7.22
C ALA A 294 -7.84 -16.68 7.57
N ILE A 295 -8.85 -17.01 8.35
CA ILE A 295 -9.07 -18.39 8.79
C ILE A 295 -9.52 -19.29 7.64
N GLU A 296 -10.37 -18.79 6.72
CA GLU A 296 -10.77 -19.53 5.51
C GLU A 296 -9.56 -19.86 4.63
N LEU A 297 -8.62 -18.91 4.46
CA LEU A 297 -7.38 -19.14 3.73
C LEU A 297 -6.52 -20.21 4.41
N LEU A 298 -6.36 -20.15 5.72
CA LEU A 298 -5.59 -21.14 6.47
C LEU A 298 -6.23 -22.54 6.40
N ILE A 299 -7.55 -22.64 6.45
CA ILE A 299 -8.28 -23.91 6.26
C ILE A 299 -7.96 -24.49 4.87
N GLU A 300 -8.00 -23.66 3.84
CA GLU A 300 -7.70 -24.05 2.45
C GLU A 300 -6.25 -24.54 2.32
N GLU A 301 -5.27 -23.79 2.85
CA GLU A 301 -3.85 -24.13 2.74
C GLU A 301 -3.47 -25.38 3.54
N VAL A 302 -4.05 -25.56 4.74
CA VAL A 302 -3.87 -26.80 5.52
C VAL A 302 -4.57 -28.00 4.84
N GLY A 303 -5.67 -27.74 4.11
CA GLY A 303 -6.31 -28.77 3.28
C GLY A 303 -5.40 -29.28 2.17
N ASN A 304 -4.80 -28.36 1.44
CA ASN A 304 -3.82 -28.67 0.40
C ASN A 304 -2.60 -29.42 1.00
N LEU A 305 -2.13 -28.99 2.18
CA LEU A 305 -1.07 -29.67 2.89
C LEU A 305 -1.45 -31.11 3.28
N SER A 306 -2.69 -31.34 3.73
CA SER A 306 -3.22 -32.65 4.07
C SER A 306 -3.25 -33.60 2.88
N GLU A 307 -3.54 -33.08 1.66
CA GLU A 307 -3.53 -33.88 0.44
C GLU A 307 -2.11 -34.36 0.07
N GLU A 308 -1.10 -33.52 0.27
CA GLU A 308 0.30 -33.81 -0.05
C GLU A 308 0.97 -34.72 1.01
N LEU A 309 0.64 -34.53 2.29
CA LEU A 309 1.28 -35.26 3.40
C LEU A 309 0.64 -36.63 3.71
N SER A 310 0.54 -37.49 2.69
CA SER A 310 0.10 -38.88 2.83
C SER A 310 1.23 -39.86 3.24
N VAL A 311 2.17 -39.36 4.04
CA VAL A 311 3.31 -40.16 4.53
C VAL A 311 2.80 -41.28 5.45
N SER A 312 3.07 -42.54 5.04
CA SER A 312 2.59 -43.72 5.75
C SER A 312 3.64 -44.30 6.71
N SER A 313 3.24 -44.52 7.99
CA SER A 313 4.05 -45.19 9.00
C SER A 313 4.39 -46.66 8.65
N ARG A 314 3.74 -47.26 7.65
CA ARG A 314 4.09 -48.60 7.13
C ARG A 314 5.29 -48.57 6.20
N ILE A 315 5.57 -47.41 5.58
CA ILE A 315 6.63 -47.24 4.58
C ILE A 315 7.85 -46.57 5.19
N ARG A 316 7.61 -45.59 6.07
CA ARG A 316 8.65 -44.80 6.72
C ARG A 316 8.44 -44.78 8.22
N GLU A 317 9.52 -44.97 8.96
CA GLU A 317 9.48 -44.79 10.42
C GLU A 317 9.11 -43.32 10.74
N VAL A 318 8.11 -43.10 11.55
CA VAL A 318 7.59 -41.81 11.99
C VAL A 318 7.85 -41.69 13.50
N PRO A 319 8.24 -40.51 13.99
CA PRO A 319 8.49 -40.30 15.42
C PRO A 319 7.32 -40.71 16.31
N GLU A 320 7.62 -41.30 17.47
CA GLU A 320 6.64 -41.86 18.39
C GLU A 320 5.67 -40.81 18.94
N ASP A 321 6.16 -39.58 19.20
CA ASP A 321 5.34 -38.44 19.67
C ASP A 321 4.23 -38.07 18.69
N LEU A 322 4.50 -38.09 17.38
CA LEU A 322 3.48 -37.85 16.35
C LEU A 322 2.49 -39.03 16.26
N LEU A 323 2.97 -40.27 16.40
CA LEU A 323 2.09 -41.43 16.38
C LEU A 323 1.14 -41.44 17.60
N GLU A 324 1.61 -41.06 18.79
CA GLU A 324 0.79 -40.89 19.98
C GLU A 324 -0.27 -39.81 19.82
N ILE A 325 0.11 -38.65 19.22
CA ILE A 325 -0.84 -37.59 18.96
C ILE A 325 -1.88 -38.04 17.92
N ALA A 326 -1.46 -38.69 16.84
CA ALA A 326 -2.38 -39.19 15.81
C ALA A 326 -3.34 -40.26 16.36
N ALA A 327 -2.86 -41.14 17.27
CA ALA A 327 -3.72 -42.12 17.94
C ALA A 327 -4.77 -41.47 18.82
N ARG A 328 -4.39 -40.40 19.55
CA ARG A 328 -5.31 -39.60 20.34
C ARG A 328 -6.34 -38.90 19.46
N ASP A 329 -5.87 -38.25 18.37
CA ASP A 329 -6.73 -37.57 17.40
C ASP A 329 -7.77 -38.54 16.79
N LEU A 330 -7.37 -39.76 16.43
CA LEU A 330 -8.27 -40.82 15.96
C LEU A 330 -9.33 -41.22 16.99
N ALA A 331 -8.96 -41.25 18.26
CA ALA A 331 -9.89 -41.60 19.35
C ALA A 331 -10.89 -40.47 19.65
N GLU A 332 -10.42 -39.22 19.67
CA GLU A 332 -11.22 -38.06 19.98
C GLU A 332 -12.09 -37.56 18.84
N HIS A 333 -11.66 -37.77 17.59
CA HIS A 333 -12.29 -37.27 16.37
C HIS A 333 -12.69 -38.40 15.38
N ALA A 334 -13.11 -39.56 15.88
CA ALA A 334 -13.41 -40.76 15.10
C ALA A 334 -14.37 -40.47 13.91
N ASP A 335 -15.41 -39.67 14.14
CA ASP A 335 -16.40 -39.32 13.11
C ASP A 335 -15.81 -38.45 11.98
N LEU A 336 -14.88 -37.55 12.32
CA LEU A 336 -14.17 -36.69 11.37
C LEU A 336 -13.18 -37.50 10.50
N LEU A 337 -12.51 -38.49 11.12
CA LEU A 337 -11.41 -39.23 10.53
C LEU A 337 -11.82 -40.59 9.91
N ILE A 338 -13.12 -40.84 9.77
CA ILE A 338 -13.68 -42.15 9.32
C ILE A 338 -13.15 -42.60 7.94
N ARG A 339 -12.67 -41.69 7.10
CA ARG A 339 -12.12 -41.98 5.75
C ARG A 339 -10.60 -41.82 5.68
N THR A 340 -9.94 -41.49 6.78
CA THR A 340 -8.48 -41.27 6.84
C THR A 340 -7.79 -42.59 7.17
N ASP A 341 -6.70 -42.93 6.45
CA ASP A 341 -5.91 -44.16 6.79
C ASP A 341 -5.23 -43.91 8.14
N PRO A 342 -5.44 -44.82 9.13
CA PRO A 342 -4.83 -44.72 10.46
C PRO A 342 -3.29 -44.75 10.43
N HIS A 343 -2.70 -45.16 9.32
CA HIS A 343 -1.24 -45.19 9.14
C HIS A 343 -0.68 -43.90 8.49
N GLU A 344 -1.49 -42.89 8.27
CA GLU A 344 -1.07 -41.57 7.74
C GLU A 344 -1.12 -40.47 8.83
N PRO A 345 -0.20 -40.47 9.81
CA PRO A 345 -0.30 -39.63 10.99
C PRO A 345 -0.25 -38.13 10.68
N TYR A 346 0.47 -37.73 9.64
CA TYR A 346 0.52 -36.31 9.19
C TYR A 346 -0.84 -35.86 8.64
N ARG A 347 -1.51 -36.68 7.83
CA ARG A 347 -2.84 -36.35 7.31
C ARG A 347 -3.89 -36.30 8.41
N ILE A 348 -3.84 -37.25 9.35
CA ILE A 348 -4.70 -37.23 10.54
C ILE A 348 -4.56 -35.90 11.25
N ARG A 349 -3.32 -35.49 11.54
CA ARG A 349 -3.04 -34.23 12.24
C ARG A 349 -3.50 -33.00 11.45
N CYS A 350 -3.22 -32.91 10.16
CA CYS A 350 -3.70 -31.83 9.29
C CYS A 350 -5.23 -31.74 9.26
N THR A 351 -5.94 -32.85 9.24
CA THR A 351 -7.41 -32.89 9.27
C THR A 351 -7.96 -32.33 10.59
N VAL A 352 -7.33 -32.66 11.72
CA VAL A 352 -7.70 -32.12 13.03
C VAL A 352 -7.37 -30.63 13.10
N ILE A 353 -6.24 -30.18 12.56
CA ILE A 353 -5.88 -28.76 12.47
C ILE A 353 -6.94 -27.98 11.67
N GLN A 354 -7.38 -28.51 10.51
CA GLN A 354 -8.46 -27.90 9.74
C GLN A 354 -9.77 -27.82 10.52
N HIS A 355 -10.12 -28.88 11.24
CA HIS A 355 -11.31 -28.87 12.11
C HIS A 355 -11.21 -27.80 13.20
N ARG A 356 -10.08 -27.73 13.91
CA ARG A 356 -9.85 -26.70 14.93
C ARG A 356 -9.90 -25.28 14.34
N LEU A 357 -9.38 -25.05 13.13
CA LEU A 357 -9.53 -23.79 12.41
C LEU A 357 -11.00 -23.46 12.10
N ALA A 358 -11.80 -24.46 11.69
CA ALA A 358 -13.22 -24.27 11.47
C ALA A 358 -13.96 -23.91 12.78
N GLU A 359 -13.58 -24.50 13.89
CA GLU A 359 -14.09 -24.15 15.23
C GLU A 359 -13.61 -22.74 15.68
N THR A 360 -12.37 -22.36 15.34
CA THR A 360 -11.86 -21.00 15.51
C THR A 360 -12.71 -19.99 14.73
N LEU A 361 -13.09 -20.33 13.51
CA LEU A 361 -13.97 -19.48 12.69
C LEU A 361 -15.34 -19.29 13.36
N ARG A 362 -15.89 -20.36 13.97
CA ARG A 362 -17.16 -20.34 14.71
C ARG A 362 -17.05 -19.73 16.10
N ARG A 363 -15.83 -19.41 16.56
CA ARG A 363 -15.54 -18.89 17.90
C ARG A 363 -15.94 -19.85 19.04
N THR A 364 -15.75 -21.15 18.85
CA THR A 364 -15.99 -22.15 19.91
C THR A 364 -14.73 -22.35 20.77
N THR A 365 -14.89 -22.95 21.92
CA THR A 365 -13.78 -23.28 22.83
C THR A 365 -12.87 -24.40 22.31
N ASN A 366 -13.28 -25.14 21.28
CA ASN A 366 -12.49 -26.20 20.64
C ASN A 366 -11.57 -25.67 19.52
N GLY A 367 -11.68 -24.38 19.18
CA GLY A 367 -10.81 -23.72 18.22
C GLY A 367 -9.45 -23.35 18.81
N TYR A 368 -8.62 -22.73 17.97
CA TYR A 368 -7.37 -22.10 18.40
C TYR A 368 -7.67 -20.77 19.12
N GLY A 369 -7.08 -20.56 20.27
CA GLY A 369 -7.16 -19.29 21.00
C GLY A 369 -6.28 -18.20 20.40
N SER A 370 -5.20 -18.57 19.71
CA SER A 370 -4.26 -17.64 19.08
C SER A 370 -3.57 -18.25 17.86
N PRO A 371 -3.00 -17.42 16.96
CA PRO A 371 -2.13 -17.88 15.86
C PRO A 371 -0.91 -18.67 16.37
N THR A 372 -0.41 -18.37 17.56
CA THR A 372 0.74 -19.03 18.17
C THR A 372 0.47 -20.52 18.46
N GLU A 373 -0.75 -20.86 18.86
CA GLU A 373 -1.11 -22.26 19.07
C GLU A 373 -1.10 -23.07 17.76
N LEU A 374 -1.58 -22.49 16.67
CA LEU A 374 -1.51 -23.09 15.34
C LEU A 374 -0.05 -23.21 14.87
N ALA A 375 0.76 -22.17 15.09
CA ALA A 375 2.18 -22.19 14.75
C ALA A 375 2.90 -23.36 15.46
N ALA A 376 2.60 -23.62 16.74
CA ALA A 376 3.17 -24.73 17.48
C ALA A 376 2.79 -26.11 16.90
N ASP A 377 1.54 -26.27 16.44
CA ASP A 377 1.12 -27.50 15.76
C ASP A 377 1.86 -27.70 14.43
N LEU A 378 2.04 -26.63 13.63
CA LEU A 378 2.77 -26.70 12.37
C LEU A 378 4.28 -26.92 12.57
N GLU A 379 4.88 -26.30 13.59
CA GLU A 379 6.28 -26.53 13.98
C GLU A 379 6.51 -27.98 14.43
N HIS A 380 5.55 -28.59 15.11
CA HIS A 380 5.64 -30.00 15.48
C HIS A 380 5.68 -30.92 14.25
N LEU A 381 4.87 -30.64 13.22
CA LEU A 381 4.91 -31.37 11.95
C LEU A 381 6.26 -31.17 11.24
N ASP A 382 6.81 -29.96 11.23
CA ASP A 382 8.11 -29.63 10.63
C ASP A 382 9.25 -30.43 11.31
N ARG A 383 9.34 -30.39 12.63
CA ARG A 383 10.35 -31.12 13.39
C ARG A 383 10.24 -32.64 13.15
N SER A 384 9.02 -33.16 13.14
CA SER A 384 8.77 -34.57 12.86
C SER A 384 9.27 -34.96 11.46
N LEU A 385 8.92 -34.22 10.40
CA LEU A 385 9.37 -34.48 9.03
C LEU A 385 10.89 -34.47 8.93
N ARG A 386 11.55 -33.45 9.48
CA ARG A 386 13.02 -33.30 9.43
C ARG A 386 13.75 -34.43 10.12
N SER A 387 13.18 -34.98 11.20
CA SER A 387 13.82 -36.03 11.99
C SER A 387 13.98 -37.36 11.26
N HIS A 388 13.18 -37.64 10.21
CA HIS A 388 13.24 -38.88 9.46
C HIS A 388 13.54 -38.72 7.96
N GLY A 389 14.19 -37.61 7.57
CA GLY A 389 14.64 -37.33 6.22
C GLY A 389 13.56 -36.75 5.30
N GLY A 390 12.51 -36.15 5.86
CA GLY A 390 11.45 -35.43 5.16
C GLY A 390 11.70 -33.92 5.01
N SER A 391 12.95 -33.46 5.00
CA SER A 391 13.27 -32.03 4.96
C SER A 391 12.68 -31.35 3.72
N LEU A 392 12.70 -31.97 2.54
CA LEU A 392 12.08 -31.40 1.34
C LEU A 392 10.56 -31.22 1.47
N LEU A 393 9.89 -32.13 2.21
CA LEU A 393 8.44 -32.00 2.47
C LEU A 393 8.18 -30.87 3.47
N ALA A 394 9.05 -30.70 4.46
CA ALA A 394 8.98 -29.62 5.41
C ALA A 394 9.23 -28.25 4.74
N ASP A 395 10.23 -28.16 3.86
CA ASP A 395 10.60 -26.95 3.11
C ASP A 395 9.58 -26.58 2.02
N GLY A 396 8.68 -27.49 1.65
CA GLY A 396 7.64 -27.28 0.66
C GLY A 396 6.39 -26.61 1.21
N ARG A 397 5.23 -27.24 0.99
CA ARG A 397 3.92 -26.64 1.38
C ARG A 397 3.77 -26.37 2.86
N LEU A 398 4.40 -27.14 3.74
CA LEU A 398 4.37 -26.86 5.18
C LEU A 398 5.00 -25.49 5.50
N THR A 399 6.16 -25.20 4.94
CA THR A 399 6.80 -23.87 5.05
C THR A 399 5.90 -22.77 4.48
N ARG A 400 5.23 -23.01 3.34
CA ARG A 400 4.26 -22.05 2.78
C ARG A 400 3.12 -21.75 3.76
N VAL A 401 2.52 -22.77 4.40
CA VAL A 401 1.46 -22.55 5.41
C VAL A 401 1.97 -21.74 6.60
N ARG A 402 3.17 -22.03 7.08
CA ARG A 402 3.81 -21.29 8.19
C ARG A 402 4.03 -19.82 7.82
N ARG A 403 4.57 -19.53 6.64
CA ARG A 403 4.77 -18.16 6.13
C ARG A 403 3.46 -17.40 5.95
N ILE A 404 2.41 -18.04 5.43
CA ILE A 404 1.08 -17.43 5.34
C ILE A 404 0.54 -17.12 6.74
N LEU A 405 0.66 -18.05 7.70
CA LEU A 405 0.26 -17.80 9.08
C LEU A 405 1.03 -16.62 9.70
N ALA A 406 2.34 -16.54 9.49
CA ALA A 406 3.17 -15.44 9.97
C ALA A 406 2.76 -14.09 9.38
N MET A 407 2.32 -14.09 8.11
CA MET A 407 1.89 -12.88 7.40
C MET A 407 0.49 -12.41 7.80
N VAL A 408 -0.49 -13.31 7.88
CA VAL A 408 -1.90 -12.93 8.04
C VAL A 408 -2.45 -13.13 9.45
N GLY A 409 -1.81 -13.93 10.28
CA GLY A 409 -2.34 -14.30 11.59
C GLY A 409 -3.78 -14.82 11.49
N PHE A 410 -4.63 -14.41 12.44
CA PHE A 410 -6.09 -14.59 12.34
C PHE A 410 -6.84 -13.30 11.99
N HIS A 411 -6.11 -12.24 11.57
CA HIS A 411 -6.69 -10.92 11.31
C HIS A 411 -6.54 -10.44 9.85
N PHE A 412 -5.78 -11.14 9.03
CA PHE A 412 -5.50 -10.90 7.63
C PHE A 412 -4.62 -9.66 7.34
N ALA A 413 -5.02 -8.50 7.83
CA ALA A 413 -4.29 -7.24 7.76
C ALA A 413 -4.53 -6.45 9.04
N ALA A 414 -3.49 -5.81 9.59
CA ALA A 414 -3.63 -4.94 10.74
C ALA A 414 -4.46 -3.70 10.38
N LEU A 415 -5.45 -3.37 11.19
CA LEU A 415 -6.28 -2.18 11.00
C LEU A 415 -5.69 -1.02 11.77
N ASP A 416 -5.45 0.10 11.11
CA ASP A 416 -5.15 1.36 11.78
C ASP A 416 -6.44 2.15 12.05
N ILE A 417 -6.49 2.78 13.19
CA ILE A 417 -7.53 3.73 13.54
C ILE A 417 -6.98 5.13 13.33
N ARG A 418 -7.72 6.01 12.62
CA ARG A 418 -7.34 7.42 12.49
C ARG A 418 -8.50 8.32 12.91
N GLU A 419 -8.19 9.29 13.78
CA GLU A 419 -9.15 10.29 14.23
C GLU A 419 -8.48 11.67 14.30
N HIS A 420 -9.27 12.74 14.19
CA HIS A 420 -8.81 14.11 14.24
C HIS A 420 -8.47 14.54 15.68
N ALA A 421 -7.35 15.25 15.88
CA ALA A 421 -6.88 15.72 17.19
C ALA A 421 -7.98 16.46 17.98
N GLU A 422 -8.70 17.37 17.32
CA GLU A 422 -9.75 18.18 17.95
C GLU A 422 -10.86 17.33 18.60
N ARG A 423 -11.20 16.17 18.01
CA ARG A 423 -12.21 15.26 18.55
C ARG A 423 -11.83 14.70 19.92
N HIS A 424 -10.54 14.49 20.16
CA HIS A 424 -10.04 14.04 21.47
C HIS A 424 -10.14 15.17 22.50
N HIS A 425 -9.80 16.40 22.10
CA HIS A 425 -9.91 17.56 22.98
C HIS A 425 -11.37 17.88 23.32
N GLU A 426 -12.32 17.72 22.38
CA GLU A 426 -13.76 17.85 22.67
C GLU A 426 -14.21 16.83 23.73
N ALA A 427 -13.80 15.57 23.59
CA ALA A 427 -14.13 14.51 24.55
C ALA A 427 -13.55 14.81 25.95
N LEU A 428 -12.28 15.19 26.00
CA LEU A 428 -11.61 15.52 27.26
C LEU A 428 -12.18 16.80 27.88
N GLY A 429 -12.53 17.81 27.07
CA GLY A 429 -13.19 19.03 27.55
C GLY A 429 -14.47 18.74 28.33
N ALA A 430 -15.30 17.84 27.80
CA ALA A 430 -16.51 17.39 28.48
C ALA A 430 -16.20 16.66 29.81
N MET A 431 -15.18 15.78 29.82
CA MET A 431 -14.78 15.02 30.99
C MET A 431 -14.18 15.90 32.09
N PHE A 432 -13.27 16.81 31.74
CA PHE A 432 -12.66 17.74 32.67
C PHE A 432 -13.67 18.76 33.25
N THR A 433 -14.63 19.22 32.44
CA THR A 433 -15.74 20.03 32.90
C THR A 433 -16.54 19.32 34.00
N GLY A 434 -16.77 18.00 33.85
CA GLY A 434 -17.44 17.17 34.86
C GLY A 434 -16.76 17.16 36.23
N ILE A 435 -15.48 17.47 36.29
CA ILE A 435 -14.69 17.57 37.54
C ILE A 435 -14.31 19.04 37.91
N GLY A 436 -14.86 20.02 37.21
CA GLY A 436 -14.70 21.44 37.49
C GLY A 436 -13.38 22.06 37.00
N VAL A 437 -12.72 21.44 36.00
CA VAL A 437 -11.48 21.92 35.36
C VAL A 437 -11.83 22.53 34.00
N ASP A 438 -11.39 23.75 33.73
CA ASP A 438 -11.54 24.44 32.45
C ASP A 438 -10.43 23.97 31.47
N TYR A 439 -10.64 22.83 30.83
CA TYR A 439 -9.73 22.29 29.81
C TYR A 439 -9.89 23.01 28.47
N ALA A 440 -11.09 23.39 28.11
CA ALA A 440 -11.39 24.00 26.81
C ALA A 440 -10.77 25.40 26.66
N GLY A 441 -10.69 26.15 27.75
CA GLY A 441 -10.05 27.46 27.80
C GLY A 441 -8.53 27.44 27.91
N ALA A 442 -7.91 26.26 28.16
CA ALA A 442 -6.48 26.14 28.36
C ALA A 442 -5.70 26.22 27.02
N THR A 443 -4.50 26.81 27.08
CA THR A 443 -3.54 26.82 25.97
C THR A 443 -2.97 25.40 25.74
N ALA A 444 -2.33 25.15 24.58
CA ALA A 444 -1.68 23.89 24.29
C ALA A 444 -0.64 23.47 25.34
N ALA A 445 0.17 24.43 25.83
CA ALA A 445 1.15 24.16 26.87
C ALA A 445 0.48 23.80 28.22
N GLU A 446 -0.56 24.51 28.61
CA GLU A 446 -1.33 24.20 29.85
C GLU A 446 -2.05 22.85 29.72
N ARG A 447 -2.57 22.49 28.52
CA ARG A 447 -3.13 21.15 28.27
C ARG A 447 -2.06 20.07 28.36
N THR A 448 -0.87 20.31 27.80
CA THR A 448 0.25 19.37 27.91
C THR A 448 0.61 19.06 29.36
N GLU A 449 0.77 20.11 30.20
CA GLU A 449 1.06 19.94 31.62
C GLU A 449 -0.06 19.20 32.36
N LEU A 450 -1.33 19.56 32.09
CA LEU A 450 -2.50 18.93 32.68
C LEU A 450 -2.62 17.47 32.31
N LEU A 451 -2.45 17.12 31.02
CA LEU A 451 -2.55 15.74 30.53
C LEU A 451 -1.38 14.89 31.01
N ALA A 452 -0.16 15.44 31.07
CA ALA A 452 0.99 14.74 31.62
C ALA A 452 0.79 14.37 33.09
N ALA A 453 0.32 15.34 33.90
CA ALA A 453 -0.02 15.10 35.30
C ALA A 453 -1.17 14.09 35.48
N GLU A 454 -2.16 14.14 34.58
CA GLU A 454 -3.30 13.24 34.62
C GLU A 454 -2.89 11.79 34.26
N LEU A 455 -1.91 11.58 33.36
CA LEU A 455 -1.38 10.26 33.05
C LEU A 455 -0.73 9.56 34.26
N GLU A 456 -0.19 10.31 35.18
CA GLU A 456 0.37 9.80 36.45
C GLU A 456 -0.72 9.57 37.50
N SER A 457 -1.90 10.20 37.33
CA SER A 457 -3.04 10.06 38.22
C SER A 457 -3.75 8.70 38.03
N ARG A 458 -4.35 8.19 39.11
CA ARG A 458 -5.19 6.98 39.07
C ARG A 458 -6.68 7.27 39.20
N ARG A 459 -7.08 8.56 39.26
CA ARG A 459 -8.49 8.88 39.32
C ARG A 459 -9.16 8.64 37.97
N PRO A 460 -10.37 8.08 37.92
CA PRO A 460 -11.13 8.02 36.68
C PRO A 460 -11.67 9.42 36.30
N LEU A 461 -11.54 9.76 35.03
CA LEU A 461 -12.14 10.97 34.44
C LEU A 461 -13.45 10.63 33.72
N ALA A 462 -13.53 9.41 33.13
CA ALA A 462 -14.68 9.00 32.35
C ALA A 462 -15.92 8.86 33.21
N PRO A 463 -17.10 9.33 32.75
CA PRO A 463 -18.36 9.12 33.46
C PRO A 463 -18.70 7.62 33.52
N PRO A 464 -19.53 7.19 34.48
CA PRO A 464 -20.02 5.83 34.54
C PRO A 464 -20.67 5.42 33.22
N HIS A 465 -20.50 4.15 32.87
CA HIS A 465 -21.03 3.59 31.62
C HIS A 465 -22.58 3.81 31.52
N GLY A 466 -23.06 4.41 30.44
CA GLY A 466 -24.51 4.66 30.21
C GLY A 466 -24.98 6.12 30.36
N SER A 467 -24.09 7.07 30.72
CA SER A 467 -24.35 8.50 30.57
C SER A 467 -24.10 8.96 29.12
N ASP A 468 -24.50 10.21 28.78
CA ASP A 468 -24.20 10.82 27.47
C ASP A 468 -22.67 10.79 27.22
N GLU A 469 -22.20 9.81 26.48
CA GLU A 469 -20.80 9.54 26.26
C GLU A 469 -20.36 10.07 24.90
N HIS A 470 -19.23 10.76 24.86
CA HIS A 470 -18.66 11.25 23.61
C HIS A 470 -18.23 10.08 22.70
N ASP A 471 -18.45 10.19 21.37
CA ASP A 471 -18.15 9.16 20.37
C ASP A 471 -16.72 8.61 20.44
N CYS A 472 -15.73 9.46 20.78
CA CYS A 472 -14.35 9.00 20.96
C CYS A 472 -14.22 8.00 22.10
N LEU A 473 -14.85 8.22 23.26
CA LEU A 473 -14.79 7.29 24.37
C LEU A 473 -15.49 5.97 24.03
N THR A 474 -16.64 6.04 23.35
CA THR A 474 -17.33 4.87 22.80
C THR A 474 -16.45 4.08 21.84
N LEU A 475 -15.66 4.77 21.00
CA LEU A 475 -14.67 4.13 20.14
C LEU A 475 -13.63 3.38 20.98
N PHE A 476 -12.95 4.04 21.93
CA PHE A 476 -11.92 3.40 22.77
C PHE A 476 -12.46 2.19 23.55
N ARG A 477 -13.70 2.25 24.06
CA ARG A 477 -14.37 1.08 24.67
C ARG A 477 -14.56 -0.07 23.67
N THR A 478 -14.86 0.26 22.42
CA THR A 478 -15.01 -0.73 21.36
C THR A 478 -13.67 -1.34 20.99
N LEU A 479 -12.62 -0.52 20.88
CA LEU A 479 -11.25 -1.00 20.64
C LEU A 479 -10.81 -1.95 21.77
N ARG A 480 -11.07 -1.61 23.03
CA ARG A 480 -10.80 -2.51 24.16
C ARG A 480 -11.45 -3.89 23.98
N ARG A 481 -12.74 -3.91 23.64
CA ARG A 481 -13.48 -5.17 23.42
C ARG A 481 -12.92 -5.97 22.25
N ILE A 482 -12.50 -5.29 21.17
CA ILE A 482 -11.89 -5.92 20.01
C ILE A 482 -10.57 -6.58 20.39
N LEU A 483 -9.68 -5.84 21.03
CA LEU A 483 -8.37 -6.36 21.45
C LEU A 483 -8.47 -7.48 22.48
N ASP A 484 -9.43 -7.41 23.42
CA ASP A 484 -9.71 -8.50 24.37
C ASP A 484 -10.20 -9.76 23.66
N ARG A 485 -10.91 -9.61 22.55
CA ARG A 485 -11.52 -10.72 21.80
C ARG A 485 -10.57 -11.36 20.78
N ASP A 486 -9.82 -10.54 20.05
CA ASP A 486 -9.08 -10.94 18.84
C ASP A 486 -7.55 -10.79 18.98
N GLY A 487 -7.06 -10.19 20.09
CA GLY A 487 -5.63 -9.98 20.36
C GLY A 487 -5.11 -8.63 19.84
N ASP A 488 -3.90 -8.26 20.28
CA ASP A 488 -3.35 -6.91 20.04
C ASP A 488 -2.87 -6.69 18.59
N ALA A 489 -2.55 -7.75 17.85
CA ALA A 489 -2.08 -7.66 16.48
C ALA A 489 -3.15 -7.16 15.49
N VAL A 490 -4.43 -7.14 15.89
CA VAL A 490 -5.56 -6.75 15.03
C VAL A 490 -5.58 -5.24 14.78
N ILE A 491 -5.18 -4.44 15.78
CA ILE A 491 -5.09 -2.98 15.72
C ILE A 491 -3.76 -2.56 16.31
N GLU A 492 -2.82 -2.16 15.46
CA GLU A 492 -1.47 -1.80 15.88
C GLU A 492 -1.34 -0.32 16.23
N SER A 493 -1.92 0.55 15.39
CA SER A 493 -1.69 1.99 15.42
C SER A 493 -2.98 2.78 15.55
N TYR A 494 -2.94 3.79 16.42
CA TYR A 494 -3.93 4.84 16.56
C TYR A 494 -3.33 6.15 16.07
N ILE A 495 -3.75 6.60 14.88
CA ILE A 495 -3.17 7.75 14.18
C ILE A 495 -3.96 9.01 14.55
N VAL A 496 -3.24 10.05 14.95
CA VAL A 496 -3.79 11.36 15.28
C VAL A 496 -3.53 12.33 14.13
N SER A 497 -4.56 12.62 13.34
CA SER A 497 -4.44 13.58 12.24
C SER A 497 -4.42 15.01 12.77
N MET A 498 -3.78 15.92 12.03
CA MET A 498 -3.60 17.32 12.38
C MET A 498 -2.87 17.53 13.72
N THR A 499 -1.84 16.73 13.99
CA THR A 499 -0.98 16.86 15.15
C THR A 499 -0.14 18.13 15.04
N ARG A 500 -0.26 19.03 16.01
CA ARG A 500 0.44 20.32 16.09
C ARG A 500 1.23 20.53 17.39
N GLY A 501 0.96 19.68 18.38
CA GLY A 501 1.58 19.77 19.70
C GLY A 501 1.59 18.46 20.46
N VAL A 502 2.25 18.46 21.60
CA VAL A 502 2.33 17.31 22.49
C VAL A 502 0.96 16.97 23.09
N ASP A 503 0.14 17.99 23.37
CA ASP A 503 -1.21 17.83 23.90
C ASP A 503 -2.11 17.00 22.96
N ASP A 504 -1.96 17.14 21.63
CA ASP A 504 -2.72 16.35 20.65
C ASP A 504 -2.45 14.84 20.77
N LEU A 505 -1.23 14.47 21.18
CA LEU A 505 -0.86 13.05 21.37
C LEU A 505 -1.18 12.53 22.76
N LEU A 506 -1.07 13.35 23.79
CA LEU A 506 -1.42 12.94 25.16
C LEU A 506 -2.93 12.74 25.31
N ALA A 507 -3.75 13.49 24.57
CA ALA A 507 -5.20 13.42 24.64
C ALA A 507 -5.77 12.02 24.39
N PRO A 508 -5.47 11.31 23.27
CA PRO A 508 -5.95 9.97 23.05
C PRO A 508 -5.34 8.95 24.03
N VAL A 509 -4.14 9.18 24.57
CA VAL A 509 -3.54 8.31 25.60
C VAL A 509 -4.38 8.33 26.87
N ILE A 510 -4.88 9.52 27.28
CA ILE A 510 -5.81 9.62 28.42
C ILE A 510 -7.11 8.85 28.14
N LEU A 511 -7.70 9.00 26.94
CA LEU A 511 -8.91 8.26 26.59
C LEU A 511 -8.68 6.74 26.61
N ALA A 512 -7.51 6.29 26.15
CA ALA A 512 -7.11 4.88 26.22
C ALA A 512 -6.91 4.38 27.66
N ARG A 513 -6.35 5.24 28.53
CA ARG A 513 -6.24 4.93 29.96
C ARG A 513 -7.61 4.72 30.59
N GLU A 514 -8.57 5.59 30.32
CA GLU A 514 -9.92 5.53 30.87
C GLU A 514 -10.65 4.22 30.60
N VAL A 515 -10.28 3.54 29.53
CA VAL A 515 -10.86 2.24 29.16
C VAL A 515 -9.91 1.06 29.47
N GLY A 516 -8.74 1.31 30.08
CA GLY A 516 -7.76 0.29 30.45
C GLY A 516 -6.97 -0.31 29.26
N LEU A 517 -6.85 0.42 28.15
CA LEU A 517 -5.91 0.11 27.06
C LEU A 517 -4.49 0.59 27.36
N VAL A 518 -4.37 1.55 28.28
CA VAL A 518 -3.11 2.03 28.84
C VAL A 518 -3.23 1.99 30.35
N ASP A 519 -2.26 1.35 31.03
CA ASP A 519 -2.08 1.35 32.48
C ASP A 519 -0.57 1.30 32.77
N LEU A 520 0.02 2.46 33.01
CA LEU A 520 1.45 2.60 33.24
C LEU A 520 1.92 1.92 34.55
N GLY A 521 1.00 1.74 35.50
CA GLY A 521 1.28 1.08 36.77
C GLY A 521 1.35 -0.44 36.68
N HIS A 522 0.72 -1.03 35.66
CA HIS A 522 0.71 -2.47 35.40
C HIS A 522 1.40 -2.86 34.10
N ASP A 523 2.20 -1.96 33.52
CA ASP A 523 2.93 -2.15 32.27
C ASP A 523 2.03 -2.53 31.08
N VAL A 524 0.87 -1.87 30.96
CA VAL A 524 -0.07 -2.09 29.86
C VAL A 524 -0.05 -0.90 28.90
N SER A 525 0.25 -1.18 27.63
CA SER A 525 0.08 -0.25 26.51
C SER A 525 -0.22 -1.05 25.25
N ARG A 526 -1.51 -1.15 24.88
CA ARG A 526 -2.00 -2.05 23.82
C ARG A 526 -2.08 -1.39 22.44
N LEU A 527 -1.92 -0.07 22.37
CA LEU A 527 -1.96 0.71 21.13
C LEU A 527 -0.71 1.57 20.98
N GLY A 528 -0.24 1.75 19.75
CA GLY A 528 0.73 2.76 19.37
C GLY A 528 0.00 4.06 18.99
N PHE A 529 0.41 5.19 19.58
CA PHE A 529 -0.15 6.50 19.22
C PHE A 529 0.78 7.19 18.24
N VAL A 530 0.26 7.48 17.04
CA VAL A 530 1.05 7.89 15.88
C VAL A 530 0.69 9.33 15.51
N PRO A 531 1.61 10.31 15.68
CA PRO A 531 1.39 11.64 15.16
C PRO A 531 1.43 11.64 13.65
N LEU A 532 0.48 12.33 13.01
CA LEU A 532 0.48 12.60 11.58
C LEU A 532 0.69 14.11 11.36
N PHE A 533 1.79 14.44 10.68
CA PHE A 533 2.18 15.79 10.30
C PHE A 533 1.85 16.03 8.82
N GLU A 534 0.98 17.00 8.53
CA GLU A 534 0.31 17.09 7.22
C GLU A 534 0.68 18.36 6.43
N THR A 535 0.86 19.52 7.09
CA THR A 535 1.21 20.79 6.44
C THR A 535 2.72 21.02 6.39
N ILE A 536 3.17 22.00 5.61
CA ILE A 536 4.59 22.41 5.58
C ILE A 536 5.08 22.81 6.96
N ASP A 537 4.27 23.56 7.71
CA ASP A 537 4.63 24.02 9.05
C ASP A 537 4.66 22.88 10.08
N ASP A 538 3.72 21.91 9.96
CA ASP A 538 3.75 20.70 10.79
C ASP A 538 5.04 19.90 10.55
N LEU A 539 5.42 19.70 9.27
CA LEU A 539 6.66 18.98 8.91
C LEU A 539 7.91 19.65 9.51
N ARG A 540 7.98 20.99 9.51
CA ARG A 540 9.08 21.75 10.12
C ARG A 540 9.10 21.62 11.65
N SER A 541 7.98 21.32 12.27
CA SER A 541 7.82 21.23 13.72
C SER A 541 8.03 19.82 14.28
N ILE A 542 8.25 18.79 13.44
CA ILE A 542 8.40 17.39 13.88
C ILE A 542 9.47 17.20 14.94
N GLY A 543 10.70 17.69 14.68
CA GLY A 543 11.82 17.51 15.59
C GLY A 543 11.58 18.11 16.98
N PRO A 544 11.18 19.40 17.09
CA PRO A 544 10.79 20.03 18.35
C PRO A 544 9.68 19.27 19.10
N ILE A 545 8.58 18.92 18.42
CA ILE A 545 7.45 18.22 19.05
C ILE A 545 7.85 16.86 19.60
N LEU A 546 8.63 16.07 18.84
CA LEU A 546 9.09 14.76 19.30
C LEU A 546 10.03 14.85 20.50
N ARG A 547 10.94 15.84 20.54
CA ARG A 547 11.81 16.07 21.70
C ARG A 547 11.01 16.43 22.96
N GLU A 548 10.04 17.30 22.82
CA GLU A 548 9.14 17.69 23.91
C GLU A 548 8.30 16.49 24.39
N LEU A 549 7.70 15.72 23.46
CA LEU A 549 6.91 14.53 23.78
C LEU A 549 7.73 13.48 24.54
N PHE A 550 8.96 13.22 24.10
CA PHE A 550 9.83 12.22 24.72
C PHE A 550 10.43 12.71 26.04
N ALA A 551 10.35 13.99 26.33
CA ALA A 551 10.69 14.55 27.65
C ALA A 551 9.57 14.36 28.69
N VAL A 552 8.32 14.05 28.29
CA VAL A 552 7.22 13.74 29.21
C VAL A 552 7.44 12.37 29.85
N PRO A 553 7.66 12.26 31.18
CA PRO A 553 8.02 11.00 31.82
C PRO A 553 6.99 9.89 31.64
N ALA A 554 5.71 10.21 31.75
CA ALA A 554 4.62 9.28 31.58
C ALA A 554 4.59 8.72 30.13
N TYR A 555 4.82 9.56 29.12
CA TYR A 555 4.90 9.11 27.74
C TYR A 555 6.15 8.26 27.47
N ARG A 556 7.29 8.65 28.05
CA ARG A 556 8.52 7.84 28.00
C ARG A 556 8.29 6.45 28.54
N ARG A 557 7.59 6.34 29.69
CA ARG A 557 7.21 5.03 30.28
C ARG A 557 6.32 4.21 29.33
N LEU A 558 5.37 4.86 28.68
CA LEU A 558 4.52 4.21 27.67
C LEU A 558 5.36 3.60 26.53
N LEU A 559 6.37 4.32 26.02
CA LEU A 559 7.27 3.82 24.99
C LEU A 559 8.12 2.65 25.46
N GLU A 560 8.63 2.69 26.71
CA GLU A 560 9.38 1.57 27.29
C GLU A 560 8.56 0.29 27.32
N ILE A 561 7.28 0.36 27.73
CA ILE A 561 6.36 -0.79 27.74
C ILE A 561 6.19 -1.35 26.29
N ARG A 562 6.26 -0.52 25.28
CA ARG A 562 6.16 -0.89 23.86
C ARG A 562 7.51 -1.19 23.18
N GLY A 563 8.56 -1.48 23.94
CA GLY A 563 9.88 -1.82 23.41
C GLY A 563 10.65 -0.63 22.82
N ASN A 564 10.43 0.58 23.34
CA ASN A 564 11.04 1.84 22.90
C ASN A 564 10.82 2.14 21.41
N LEU A 565 9.64 1.83 20.87
CA LEU A 565 9.25 2.11 19.50
C LEU A 565 8.21 3.23 19.44
N GLN A 566 8.52 4.29 18.71
CA GLN A 566 7.57 5.32 18.27
C GLN A 566 7.37 5.23 16.77
N GLU A 567 6.14 5.22 16.31
CA GLU A 567 5.79 5.42 14.91
C GLU A 567 5.44 6.90 14.67
N VAL A 568 5.92 7.45 13.56
CA VAL A 568 5.65 8.82 13.12
C VAL A 568 5.19 8.81 11.67
N MET A 569 4.06 9.44 11.38
CA MET A 569 3.52 9.51 10.05
C MET A 569 3.77 10.88 9.41
N VAL A 570 4.24 10.86 8.16
CA VAL A 570 4.46 12.06 7.34
C VAL A 570 3.45 12.12 6.21
N GLY A 571 2.72 13.24 6.11
CA GLY A 571 1.70 13.49 5.10
C GLY A 571 2.28 14.07 3.83
N TYR A 572 1.85 13.55 2.67
CA TYR A 572 2.32 13.97 1.35
C TYR A 572 1.28 14.80 0.59
N SER A 573 0.03 14.36 0.60
CA SER A 573 -1.03 15.00 -0.19
C SER A 573 -1.37 16.41 0.28
N ASP A 574 -1.49 16.58 1.59
CA ASP A 574 -1.84 17.88 2.18
C ASP A 574 -0.64 18.84 2.15
N SER A 575 0.58 18.37 2.42
CA SER A 575 1.79 19.19 2.27
C SER A 575 2.04 19.61 0.82
N ASN A 576 1.74 18.75 -0.17
CA ASN A 576 1.83 19.10 -1.58
C ASN A 576 0.76 20.14 -1.99
N LYS A 577 -0.46 19.99 -1.49
CA LYS A 577 -1.50 21.00 -1.68
C LYS A 577 -1.13 22.34 -1.04
N ASP A 578 -0.46 22.33 0.13
CA ASP A 578 -0.05 23.52 0.87
C ASP A 578 1.13 24.23 0.21
N GLY A 579 2.22 23.54 -0.10
CA GLY A 579 3.49 24.13 -0.54
C GLY A 579 3.92 23.83 -1.98
N GLY A 580 3.18 22.99 -2.71
CA GLY A 580 3.58 22.46 -4.02
C GLY A 580 4.58 21.30 -3.91
N LEU A 581 4.76 20.55 -5.01
CA LEU A 581 5.53 19.30 -5.02
C LEU A 581 6.97 19.47 -4.54
N THR A 582 7.69 20.45 -5.09
CA THR A 582 9.13 20.66 -4.79
C THR A 582 9.33 20.92 -3.30
N THR A 583 8.58 21.84 -2.74
CA THR A 583 8.68 22.21 -1.32
C THR A 583 8.23 21.07 -0.42
N SER A 584 7.13 20.40 -0.74
CA SER A 584 6.64 19.24 0.03
C SER A 584 7.69 18.12 0.12
N GLN A 585 8.29 17.73 -1.02
CA GLN A 585 9.30 16.67 -1.05
C GLN A 585 10.56 17.07 -0.26
N TRP A 586 10.99 18.33 -0.36
CA TRP A 586 12.14 18.83 0.38
C TRP A 586 11.88 18.92 1.89
N GLU A 587 10.73 19.42 2.32
CA GLU A 587 10.37 19.51 3.74
C GLU A 587 10.21 18.11 4.36
N ILE A 588 9.65 17.15 3.63
CA ILE A 588 9.62 15.75 4.08
C ILE A 588 11.04 15.20 4.24
N HIS A 589 11.95 15.48 3.30
CA HIS A 589 13.33 15.04 3.41
C HIS A 589 14.02 15.64 4.65
N LYS A 590 13.79 16.92 4.95
CA LYS A 590 14.30 17.57 6.18
C LYS A 590 13.67 16.94 7.43
N ALA A 591 12.35 16.73 7.44
CA ALA A 591 11.64 16.12 8.55
C ALA A 591 12.16 14.71 8.88
N LEU A 592 12.47 13.90 7.86
CA LEU A 592 13.07 12.56 8.06
C LEU A 592 14.48 12.64 8.68
N ARG A 593 15.27 13.65 8.32
CA ARG A 593 16.58 13.90 8.97
C ARG A 593 16.41 14.28 10.44
N ASP A 594 15.44 15.13 10.74
CA ASP A 594 15.15 15.54 12.11
C ASP A 594 14.64 14.36 12.96
N ILE A 595 13.77 13.51 12.40
CA ILE A 595 13.32 12.26 13.03
C ILE A 595 14.51 11.37 13.38
N ARG A 596 15.44 11.16 12.42
CA ARG A 596 16.66 10.38 12.68
C ARG A 596 17.50 11.00 13.80
N GLN A 597 17.68 12.30 13.77
CA GLN A 597 18.46 13.00 14.80
C GLN A 597 17.82 12.82 16.18
N VAL A 598 16.50 12.99 16.31
CA VAL A 598 15.76 12.76 17.56
C VAL A 598 15.91 11.32 18.04
N ALA A 599 15.83 10.35 17.13
CA ALA A 599 16.04 8.94 17.47
C ALA A 599 17.43 8.69 18.07
N GLN A 600 18.46 9.29 17.48
CA GLN A 600 19.84 9.20 17.99
C GLN A 600 20.04 9.91 19.33
N GLU A 601 19.44 11.08 19.53
CA GLU A 601 19.53 11.88 20.77
C GLU A 601 18.84 11.16 21.94
N THR A 602 17.71 10.50 21.68
CA THR A 602 16.83 9.96 22.73
C THR A 602 16.98 8.45 22.97
N GLY A 603 17.61 7.74 22.00
CA GLY A 603 17.71 6.29 22.02
C GLY A 603 16.36 5.59 21.80
N ILE A 604 15.33 6.31 21.29
CA ILE A 604 14.04 5.74 20.91
C ILE A 604 14.15 5.30 19.47
N ARG A 605 13.72 4.07 19.17
CA ARG A 605 13.60 3.59 17.80
C ARG A 605 12.38 4.25 17.17
N ILE A 606 12.56 4.88 16.00
CA ILE A 606 11.45 5.54 15.31
C ILE A 606 11.19 4.82 13.97
N ARG A 607 9.96 4.34 13.79
CA ARG A 607 9.46 3.81 12.53
C ARG A 607 8.70 4.89 11.78
N VAL A 608 9.05 5.09 10.51
CA VAL A 608 8.38 6.08 9.67
C VAL A 608 7.23 5.44 8.90
N PHE A 609 6.07 6.10 8.94
CA PHE A 609 4.92 5.77 8.13
C PHE A 609 4.72 6.85 7.06
N HIS A 610 4.91 6.50 5.80
CA HIS A 610 4.77 7.41 4.67
C HIS A 610 3.34 7.44 4.15
N GLY A 611 2.63 8.53 4.40
CA GLY A 611 1.27 8.80 3.94
C GLY A 611 1.23 9.21 2.46
N ARG A 612 1.83 8.42 1.57
CA ARG A 612 1.93 8.74 0.14
C ARG A 612 0.60 8.56 -0.57
N GLY A 613 0.34 9.44 -1.56
CA GLY A 613 -0.76 9.26 -2.49
C GLY A 613 -0.39 8.33 -3.65
N GLY A 614 -1.35 8.05 -4.53
CA GLY A 614 -1.10 7.20 -5.71
C GLY A 614 -0.41 7.95 -6.84
N THR A 615 -0.82 9.19 -7.11
CA THR A 615 -0.29 10.02 -8.20
C THR A 615 0.87 10.90 -7.71
N ILE A 616 1.70 11.37 -8.66
CA ILE A 616 2.83 12.28 -8.38
C ILE A 616 2.35 13.54 -7.63
N GLY A 617 1.25 14.15 -8.08
CA GLY A 617 0.63 15.31 -7.42
C GLY A 617 0.14 15.06 -5.98
N ARG A 618 0.21 13.82 -5.49
CA ARG A 618 -0.07 13.41 -4.12
C ARG A 618 1.14 12.77 -3.43
N GLY A 619 2.34 13.02 -3.97
CA GLY A 619 3.59 12.43 -3.49
C GLY A 619 3.78 10.95 -3.84
N GLY A 620 3.04 10.45 -4.84
CA GLY A 620 3.18 9.10 -5.39
C GLY A 620 4.46 8.91 -6.20
N GLY A 621 4.49 7.85 -6.97
CA GLY A 621 5.64 7.41 -7.76
C GLY A 621 6.15 6.03 -7.34
N PRO A 622 7.20 5.50 -7.99
CA PRO A 622 7.74 4.17 -7.67
C PRO A 622 8.14 4.03 -6.20
N THR A 623 7.66 2.98 -5.53
CA THR A 623 7.90 2.78 -4.09
C THR A 623 9.39 2.54 -3.80
N HIS A 624 10.08 1.75 -4.62
CA HIS A 624 11.51 1.48 -4.46
C HIS A 624 12.37 2.76 -4.56
N GLY A 625 12.08 3.62 -5.55
CA GLY A 625 12.77 4.92 -5.68
C GLY A 625 12.57 5.80 -4.47
N SER A 626 11.35 5.81 -3.91
CA SER A 626 11.05 6.56 -2.69
C SER A 626 11.78 6.01 -1.45
N ILE A 627 12.00 4.71 -1.35
CA ILE A 627 12.78 4.09 -0.27
C ILE A 627 14.25 4.53 -0.37
N LEU A 628 14.83 4.41 -1.57
CA LEU A 628 16.24 4.75 -1.80
C LEU A 628 16.53 6.26 -1.75
N SER A 629 15.52 7.10 -1.95
CA SER A 629 15.65 8.57 -1.88
C SER A 629 15.59 9.14 -0.46
N GLN A 630 15.32 8.32 0.55
CA GLN A 630 15.30 8.77 1.93
C GLN A 630 16.70 9.16 2.43
N PRO A 631 16.80 10.06 3.42
CA PRO A 631 18.07 10.38 4.04
C PRO A 631 18.76 9.14 4.60
N ASN A 632 20.10 9.10 4.49
CA ASN A 632 20.89 7.99 4.98
C ASN A 632 20.60 7.65 6.44
N GLY A 633 20.44 6.37 6.76
CA GLY A 633 20.26 5.85 8.11
C GLY A 633 18.92 6.19 8.77
N VAL A 634 17.90 6.55 7.99
CA VAL A 634 16.50 6.68 8.47
C VAL A 634 15.85 5.31 8.56
N LEU A 635 16.19 4.43 7.63
CA LEU A 635 15.61 3.09 7.55
C LEU A 635 16.49 2.06 8.28
N ASP A 636 15.85 1.20 9.06
CA ASP A 636 16.47 0.07 9.77
C ASP A 636 15.57 -1.17 9.68
N GLY A 637 15.29 -1.61 8.46
CA GLY A 637 14.51 -2.81 8.17
C GLY A 637 12.98 -2.66 8.34
N GLU A 638 12.49 -1.54 8.86
CA GLU A 638 11.05 -1.33 9.08
C GLU A 638 10.56 -0.08 8.34
N VAL A 639 9.45 -0.21 7.61
CA VAL A 639 8.80 0.94 6.96
C VAL A 639 7.34 0.64 6.63
N ARG A 640 6.49 1.66 6.71
CA ARG A 640 5.08 1.60 6.32
C ARG A 640 4.79 2.61 5.22
N PHE A 641 4.02 2.20 4.22
CA PHE A 641 3.57 3.05 3.12
C PHE A 641 2.08 2.90 2.89
N THR A 642 1.37 4.02 2.73
CA THR A 642 -0.01 3.95 2.23
C THR A 642 -0.04 3.55 0.76
N GLU A 643 -0.90 2.58 0.44
CA GLU A 643 -1.30 2.24 -0.92
C GLU A 643 -2.73 2.72 -1.14
N GLN A 644 -2.85 3.76 -1.95
CA GLN A 644 -4.13 4.43 -2.18
C GLN A 644 -5.01 3.64 -3.14
N GLY A 645 -6.33 3.69 -2.96
CA GLY A 645 -7.31 2.97 -3.78
C GLY A 645 -7.13 3.16 -5.29
N GLU A 646 -6.64 4.33 -5.71
CA GLU A 646 -6.39 4.69 -7.12
C GLU A 646 -5.28 3.88 -7.81
N VAL A 647 -4.37 3.26 -7.07
CA VAL A 647 -3.24 2.49 -7.61
C VAL A 647 -3.26 1.01 -7.24
N ILE A 648 -4.24 0.57 -6.45
CA ILE A 648 -4.29 -0.82 -5.97
C ILE A 648 -4.43 -1.79 -7.16
N ALA A 649 -5.33 -1.50 -8.10
CA ALA A 649 -5.53 -2.34 -9.27
C ALA A 649 -4.27 -2.44 -10.14
N ASP A 650 -3.55 -1.32 -10.35
CA ASP A 650 -2.34 -1.28 -11.15
C ASP A 650 -1.15 -2.00 -10.52
N LYS A 651 -1.04 -1.94 -9.18
CA LYS A 651 0.10 -2.52 -8.44
C LYS A 651 -0.14 -3.97 -8.01
N TYR A 652 -1.39 -4.35 -7.76
CA TYR A 652 -1.75 -5.62 -7.12
C TYR A 652 -2.83 -6.41 -7.88
N GLY A 653 -3.26 -5.93 -9.06
CA GLY A 653 -4.31 -6.56 -9.86
C GLY A 653 -3.89 -7.86 -10.55
N LEU A 654 -2.60 -8.01 -10.82
CA LEU A 654 -2.00 -9.25 -11.36
C LEU A 654 -0.93 -9.76 -10.40
N PRO A 655 -0.87 -11.06 -10.12
CA PRO A 655 0.08 -11.65 -9.17
C PRO A 655 1.55 -11.33 -9.50
N GLU A 656 1.94 -11.37 -10.77
CA GLU A 656 3.30 -11.12 -11.24
C GLU A 656 3.71 -9.66 -11.02
N ILE A 657 2.80 -8.71 -11.29
CA ILE A 657 3.02 -7.30 -11.03
C ILE A 657 3.12 -7.04 -9.52
N ALA A 658 2.24 -7.67 -8.74
CA ALA A 658 2.28 -7.58 -7.28
C ALA A 658 3.60 -8.13 -6.73
N ARG A 659 4.03 -9.32 -7.17
CA ARG A 659 5.31 -9.94 -6.79
C ARG A 659 6.48 -9.01 -7.08
N ARG A 660 6.52 -8.43 -8.29
CA ARG A 660 7.58 -7.50 -8.67
C ARG A 660 7.60 -6.24 -7.82
N ASN A 661 6.43 -5.58 -7.61
CA ASN A 661 6.37 -4.36 -6.81
C ASN A 661 6.83 -4.61 -5.37
N LEU A 662 6.42 -5.73 -4.79
CA LEU A 662 6.82 -6.14 -3.44
C LEU A 662 8.31 -6.51 -3.40
N ASN A 663 8.83 -7.24 -4.39
CA ASN A 663 10.25 -7.56 -4.49
C ASN A 663 11.10 -6.28 -4.53
N LEU A 664 10.78 -5.35 -5.44
CA LEU A 664 11.50 -4.07 -5.55
C LEU A 664 11.47 -3.28 -4.25
N ALA A 665 10.34 -3.24 -3.56
CA ALA A 665 10.20 -2.49 -2.30
C ALA A 665 11.02 -3.13 -1.16
N VAL A 666 10.91 -4.46 -0.98
CA VAL A 666 11.67 -5.19 0.05
C VAL A 666 13.16 -5.12 -0.24
N THR A 667 13.57 -5.30 -1.49
CA THR A 667 14.98 -5.20 -1.91
C THR A 667 15.54 -3.80 -1.64
N ALA A 668 14.79 -2.75 -1.99
CA ALA A 668 15.20 -1.37 -1.69
C ALA A 668 15.31 -1.11 -0.18
N LEU A 669 14.42 -1.70 0.63
CA LEU A 669 14.49 -1.59 2.10
C LEU A 669 15.72 -2.30 2.67
N VAL A 670 16.06 -3.49 2.17
CA VAL A 670 17.27 -4.22 2.55
C VAL A 670 18.52 -3.42 2.17
N ASP A 671 18.57 -2.92 0.94
CA ASP A 671 19.67 -2.10 0.44
C ASP A 671 19.83 -0.80 1.25
N ALA A 672 18.74 -0.07 1.46
CA ALA A 672 18.76 1.17 2.23
C ALA A 672 19.21 0.95 3.68
N SER A 673 18.82 -0.16 4.30
CA SER A 673 19.16 -0.47 5.69
C SER A 673 20.62 -0.93 5.89
N LEU A 674 21.25 -1.53 4.87
CA LEU A 674 22.62 -2.05 4.96
C LEU A 674 23.66 -1.14 4.26
N ALA A 675 23.34 -0.63 3.05
CA ALA A 675 24.30 0.09 2.23
C ALA A 675 24.16 1.62 2.29
N HIS A 676 22.99 2.15 2.71
CA HIS A 676 22.74 3.59 2.76
C HIS A 676 22.70 4.16 4.19
N THR A 677 23.51 3.62 5.09
CA THR A 677 23.60 4.05 6.50
C THR A 677 24.34 5.37 6.68
N ALA A 678 25.25 5.69 5.76
CA ALA A 678 26.04 6.93 5.75
C ALA A 678 26.04 7.56 4.35
N PRO A 679 26.23 8.89 4.23
CA PRO A 679 26.38 9.56 2.95
C PRO A 679 27.57 9.01 2.17
N ARG A 680 27.41 8.88 0.84
CA ARG A 680 28.51 8.49 -0.08
C ARG A 680 29.50 9.62 -0.34
N HIS A 681 29.06 10.87 -0.10
CA HIS A 681 29.84 12.08 -0.29
C HIS A 681 30.25 12.68 1.04
N ASP A 682 31.30 13.51 1.01
CA ASP A 682 31.69 14.24 2.20
C ASP A 682 30.62 15.24 2.67
N VAL A 683 30.71 15.60 3.93
CA VAL A 683 29.71 16.46 4.60
C VAL A 683 29.57 17.84 3.92
N ALA A 684 30.67 18.37 3.36
CA ALA A 684 30.63 19.68 2.73
C ALA A 684 29.82 19.63 1.41
N THR A 685 30.05 18.61 0.60
CA THR A 685 29.29 18.37 -0.64
C THR A 685 27.81 18.17 -0.36
N VAL A 686 27.46 17.34 0.63
CA VAL A 686 26.06 17.08 0.99
C VAL A 686 25.38 18.35 1.49
N ASN A 687 26.04 19.13 2.37
CA ASN A 687 25.48 20.39 2.86
C ASN A 687 25.30 21.40 1.74
N HIS A 688 26.25 21.48 0.80
CA HIS A 688 26.10 22.36 -0.38
C HIS A 688 24.86 21.99 -1.22
N TRP A 689 24.62 20.69 -1.44
CA TRP A 689 23.39 20.24 -2.12
C TRP A 689 22.12 20.58 -1.35
N TYR A 690 22.15 20.53 -0.02
CA TYR A 690 21.04 20.96 0.82
C TYR A 690 20.76 22.45 0.68
N ASP A 691 21.81 23.29 0.62
CA ASP A 691 21.66 24.72 0.41
C ASP A 691 21.04 25.03 -0.97
N VAL A 692 21.50 24.33 -2.01
CA VAL A 692 20.91 24.44 -3.36
C VAL A 692 19.42 24.03 -3.37
N MET A 693 19.08 22.93 -2.72
CA MET A 693 17.68 22.48 -2.61
C MET A 693 16.81 23.47 -1.80
N GLU A 694 17.36 24.07 -0.74
CA GLU A 694 16.64 25.09 0.02
C GLU A 694 16.34 26.33 -0.84
N GLU A 695 17.34 26.83 -1.59
CA GLU A 695 17.14 27.93 -2.57
C GLU A 695 16.05 27.58 -3.58
N MET A 696 16.08 26.36 -4.12
CA MET A 696 15.10 25.85 -5.07
C MET A 696 13.70 25.75 -4.46
N SER A 697 13.61 25.24 -3.24
CA SER A 697 12.35 25.06 -2.50
C SER A 697 11.67 26.38 -2.21
N VAL A 698 12.42 27.41 -1.81
CA VAL A 698 11.89 28.75 -1.57
C VAL A 698 11.30 29.32 -2.87
N ALA A 699 12.04 29.27 -3.98
CA ALA A 699 11.55 29.78 -5.27
C ALA A 699 10.31 29.02 -5.77
N ALA A 700 10.27 27.70 -5.56
CA ALA A 700 9.10 26.88 -5.88
C ALA A 700 7.89 27.23 -5.04
N TYR A 701 8.07 27.42 -3.73
CA TYR A 701 7.03 27.77 -2.78
C TYR A 701 6.38 29.12 -3.14
N GLU A 702 7.21 30.15 -3.36
CA GLU A 702 6.75 31.48 -3.76
C GLU A 702 5.93 31.41 -5.06
N ALA A 703 6.41 30.70 -6.06
CA ALA A 703 5.70 30.54 -7.33
C ALA A 703 4.37 29.80 -7.14
N TYR A 704 4.35 28.73 -6.36
CA TYR A 704 3.16 27.94 -6.10
C TYR A 704 2.12 28.73 -5.29
N ARG A 705 2.54 29.42 -4.24
CA ARG A 705 1.64 30.26 -3.41
C ARG A 705 1.06 31.41 -4.21
N ALA A 706 1.87 32.10 -5.01
CA ALA A 706 1.40 33.16 -5.90
C ALA A 706 0.34 32.65 -6.89
N PHE A 707 0.46 31.42 -7.38
CA PHE A 707 -0.55 30.79 -8.20
C PHE A 707 -1.83 30.46 -7.41
N VAL A 708 -1.70 29.75 -6.27
CA VAL A 708 -2.86 29.30 -5.48
C VAL A 708 -3.66 30.46 -4.90
N GLU A 709 -2.99 31.59 -4.59
CA GLU A 709 -3.60 32.81 -4.08
C GLU A 709 -4.05 33.79 -5.18
N SER A 710 -3.89 33.41 -6.46
CA SER A 710 -4.29 34.27 -7.57
C SER A 710 -5.80 34.54 -7.52
N PRO A 711 -6.22 35.82 -7.66
CA PRO A 711 -7.64 36.16 -7.73
C PRO A 711 -8.32 35.43 -8.89
N GLY A 712 -9.49 34.84 -8.60
CA GLY A 712 -10.28 34.09 -9.61
C GLY A 712 -9.83 32.65 -9.85
N LEU A 713 -8.76 32.17 -9.22
CA LEU A 713 -8.33 30.77 -9.37
C LEU A 713 -9.40 29.75 -8.89
N PRO A 714 -10.11 29.95 -7.77
CA PRO A 714 -11.17 29.04 -7.37
C PRO A 714 -12.26 28.91 -8.42
N GLU A 715 -12.72 30.01 -8.98
CA GLU A 715 -13.75 30.05 -10.03
C GLU A 715 -13.25 29.41 -11.33
N TYR A 716 -11.99 29.68 -11.70
CA TYR A 716 -11.36 29.03 -12.85
C TYR A 716 -11.27 27.54 -12.67
N PHE A 717 -10.79 27.08 -11.51
CA PHE A 717 -10.67 25.65 -11.18
C PHE A 717 -12.01 24.93 -11.27
N ILE A 718 -13.06 25.51 -10.66
CA ILE A 718 -14.42 24.92 -10.69
C ILE A 718 -14.96 24.90 -12.13
N SER A 719 -14.76 25.95 -12.91
CA SER A 719 -15.33 26.05 -14.27
C SER A 719 -14.53 25.28 -15.34
N SER A 720 -13.21 25.06 -15.10
CA SER A 720 -12.32 24.41 -16.08
C SER A 720 -12.01 22.95 -15.78
N THR A 721 -12.46 22.44 -14.64
CA THR A 721 -12.24 21.05 -14.22
C THR A 721 -13.55 20.39 -13.81
N PRO A 722 -13.67 19.06 -13.91
CA PRO A 722 -14.87 18.33 -13.50
C PRO A 722 -14.91 18.09 -11.98
N VAL A 723 -14.44 19.04 -11.15
CA VAL A 723 -14.35 18.84 -9.69
C VAL A 723 -15.73 18.68 -9.02
N GLU A 724 -16.76 19.32 -9.56
CA GLU A 724 -18.13 19.21 -9.06
C GLU A 724 -18.72 17.84 -9.40
N GLU A 725 -18.50 17.36 -10.61
CA GLU A 725 -18.89 16.02 -11.07
C GLU A 725 -18.16 14.92 -10.30
N LEU A 726 -16.85 15.11 -10.03
CA LEU A 726 -16.09 14.20 -9.18
C LEU A 726 -16.69 14.09 -7.77
N GLY A 727 -17.25 15.19 -7.24
CA GLY A 727 -17.95 15.22 -5.96
C GLY A 727 -19.23 14.37 -5.94
N SER A 728 -19.87 14.20 -7.10
CA SER A 728 -21.10 13.42 -7.28
C SER A 728 -20.84 11.96 -7.65
N MET A 729 -19.62 11.60 -8.05
CA MET A 729 -19.25 10.23 -8.39
C MET A 729 -19.22 9.32 -7.16
N ASN A 730 -19.63 8.05 -7.36
CA ASN A 730 -19.66 7.00 -6.33
C ASN A 730 -18.28 6.33 -6.13
N ILE A 731 -17.23 7.16 -5.91
CA ILE A 731 -15.83 6.72 -5.80
C ILE A 731 -15.33 6.62 -4.35
N GLY A 732 -16.20 6.64 -3.37
CA GLY A 732 -15.82 6.46 -1.98
C GLY A 732 -16.93 6.78 -0.98
N SER A 733 -16.82 6.22 0.21
CA SER A 733 -17.75 6.47 1.32
C SER A 733 -17.56 7.87 1.94
N ARG A 734 -16.39 8.45 1.81
CA ARG A 734 -15.99 9.71 2.43
C ARG A 734 -16.52 10.93 1.65
N PRO A 735 -17.08 11.97 2.31
CA PRO A 735 -17.50 13.19 1.63
C PRO A 735 -16.34 13.91 0.92
N SER A 736 -16.59 14.50 -0.25
CA SER A 736 -15.58 15.22 -1.05
C SER A 736 -15.15 16.57 -0.45
N ARG A 737 -15.97 17.19 0.40
CA ARG A 737 -15.71 18.48 1.07
C ARG A 737 -15.74 18.33 2.61
N ARG A 738 -14.93 19.13 3.31
CA ARG A 738 -14.90 19.16 4.79
C ARG A 738 -16.11 19.91 5.38
N ALA A 739 -16.60 20.95 4.71
CA ALA A 739 -17.78 21.72 5.12
C ALA A 739 -18.71 22.04 3.95
N ALA A 740 -20.00 22.22 4.23
CA ALA A 740 -21.03 22.40 3.20
C ALA A 740 -21.12 23.83 2.61
N ALA A 741 -20.38 24.80 3.09
CA ALA A 741 -20.67 26.23 2.86
C ALA A 741 -19.48 27.15 2.57
N SER A 742 -18.28 26.68 2.20
CA SER A 742 -17.17 27.57 1.88
C SER A 742 -16.72 27.47 0.41
N SER A 743 -16.29 28.59 -0.15
CA SER A 743 -16.03 28.76 -1.58
C SER A 743 -14.54 28.79 -1.95
N GLY A 744 -13.63 28.45 -1.03
CA GLY A 744 -12.18 28.54 -1.23
C GLY A 744 -11.49 27.22 -1.55
N ILE A 745 -10.31 27.29 -2.16
CA ILE A 745 -9.42 26.11 -2.41
C ILE A 745 -8.99 25.47 -1.08
N ALA A 746 -8.88 26.26 -0.01
CA ALA A 746 -8.51 25.79 1.33
C ALA A 746 -9.45 24.68 1.85
N ASP A 747 -10.73 24.75 1.52
CA ASP A 747 -11.76 23.82 1.98
C ASP A 747 -11.88 22.55 1.14
N LEU A 748 -11.26 22.54 -0.05
CA LEU A 748 -11.15 21.33 -0.84
C LEU A 748 -10.18 20.36 -0.16
N ARG A 749 -10.54 19.09 -0.14
CA ARG A 749 -9.60 18.03 0.22
C ARG A 749 -8.53 17.90 -0.86
N ALA A 750 -7.37 17.35 -0.51
CA ALA A 750 -6.26 17.17 -1.45
C ALA A 750 -6.65 16.29 -2.67
N ILE A 751 -7.51 15.28 -2.48
CA ILE A 751 -7.97 14.40 -3.57
C ILE A 751 -8.73 15.19 -4.65
N PRO A 752 -9.84 15.90 -4.37
CA PRO A 752 -10.55 16.70 -5.38
C PRO A 752 -9.65 17.75 -6.06
N TRP A 753 -8.73 18.39 -5.32
CA TRP A 753 -7.77 19.31 -5.88
C TRP A 753 -6.89 18.67 -6.96
N VAL A 754 -6.25 17.54 -6.63
CA VAL A 754 -5.35 16.87 -7.57
C VAL A 754 -6.12 16.28 -8.75
N PHE A 755 -7.27 15.61 -8.49
CA PHE A 755 -8.05 14.96 -9.55
C PHE A 755 -8.66 15.95 -10.53
N GLY A 756 -9.17 17.10 -10.08
CA GLY A 756 -9.67 18.13 -10.98
C GLY A 756 -8.63 18.53 -12.03
N TRP A 757 -7.40 18.81 -11.60
CA TRP A 757 -6.29 19.15 -12.50
C TRP A 757 -5.83 17.97 -13.37
N THR A 758 -5.87 16.75 -12.85
CA THR A 758 -5.50 15.55 -13.60
C THR A 758 -6.51 15.28 -14.72
N GLN A 759 -7.81 15.38 -14.43
CA GLN A 759 -8.86 15.16 -15.43
C GLN A 759 -8.87 16.24 -16.51
N SER A 760 -8.50 17.48 -16.20
CA SER A 760 -8.32 18.55 -17.20
C SER A 760 -6.98 18.45 -17.96
N ARG A 761 -6.14 17.43 -17.67
CA ARG A 761 -4.81 17.21 -18.28
C ARG A 761 -3.79 18.33 -18.03
N GLN A 762 -4.02 19.19 -17.04
CA GLN A 762 -3.08 20.24 -16.64
C GLN A 762 -2.09 19.74 -15.59
N ILE A 763 -2.45 18.79 -14.76
CA ILE A 763 -1.63 18.06 -13.76
C ILE A 763 -0.80 19.01 -12.86
N ILE A 764 -1.31 20.22 -12.62
CA ILE A 764 -0.61 21.30 -11.90
C ILE A 764 0.05 20.84 -10.59
N PRO A 765 -0.62 20.06 -9.70
CA PRO A 765 0.00 19.63 -8.46
C PRO A 765 1.23 18.72 -8.62
N GLY A 766 1.46 18.16 -9.79
CA GLY A 766 2.56 17.27 -10.09
C GLY A 766 3.86 17.96 -10.56
N TRP A 767 3.81 19.24 -10.92
CA TRP A 767 4.97 19.90 -11.49
C TRP A 767 5.09 21.41 -11.22
N TYR A 768 3.99 22.11 -10.88
CA TYR A 768 4.00 23.57 -10.77
C TYR A 768 4.95 24.04 -9.66
N GLY A 769 5.77 25.04 -9.99
CA GLY A 769 6.85 25.53 -9.15
C GLY A 769 8.23 24.91 -9.44
N ALA A 770 8.31 23.68 -9.94
CA ALA A 770 9.60 23.02 -10.23
C ALA A 770 10.41 23.77 -11.31
N GLY A 771 9.73 24.24 -12.37
CA GLY A 771 10.39 25.07 -13.40
C GLY A 771 10.94 26.40 -12.84
N SER A 772 10.22 27.03 -11.91
CA SER A 772 10.68 28.25 -11.21
C SER A 772 11.89 27.97 -10.34
N ALA A 773 11.90 26.83 -9.61
CA ALA A 773 13.03 26.37 -8.84
C ALA A 773 14.30 26.15 -9.67
N ILE A 774 14.17 25.42 -10.80
CA ILE A 774 15.28 25.15 -11.73
C ILE A 774 15.79 26.45 -12.34
N ARG A 775 14.90 27.37 -12.71
CA ARG A 775 15.26 28.69 -13.23
C ARG A 775 16.06 29.50 -12.22
N ALA A 776 15.58 29.57 -10.98
CA ALA A 776 16.28 30.27 -9.89
C ALA A 776 17.70 29.72 -9.67
N ALA A 777 17.84 28.39 -9.68
CA ALA A 777 19.14 27.75 -9.56
C ALA A 777 20.06 28.07 -10.76
N PHE A 778 19.55 28.12 -11.99
CA PHE A 778 20.34 28.52 -13.17
C PHE A 778 20.78 29.97 -13.10
N ASP A 779 19.90 30.88 -12.68
CA ASP A 779 20.21 32.30 -12.53
C ASP A 779 21.24 32.54 -11.41
N ALA A 780 21.25 31.69 -10.39
CA ALA A 780 22.29 31.67 -9.34
C ALA A 780 23.60 30.97 -9.77
N GLY A 781 23.71 30.51 -11.02
CA GLY A 781 24.91 29.84 -11.53
C GLY A 781 25.10 28.38 -11.11
N ARG A 782 24.05 27.71 -10.57
CA ARG A 782 24.08 26.35 -10.00
C ARG A 782 23.96 25.21 -11.03
N ARG A 783 24.17 25.49 -12.32
CA ARG A 783 23.91 24.51 -13.40
C ARG A 783 24.69 23.21 -13.22
N GLU A 784 25.97 23.29 -12.81
CA GLU A 784 26.78 22.10 -12.62
C GLU A 784 26.39 21.36 -11.35
N ASP A 785 26.00 22.08 -10.29
CA ASP A 785 25.46 21.49 -9.06
C ASP A 785 24.23 20.62 -9.37
N LEU A 786 23.26 21.14 -10.16
CA LEU A 786 22.06 20.39 -10.54
C LEU A 786 22.40 19.13 -11.34
N ARG A 787 23.41 19.17 -12.21
CA ARG A 787 23.84 18.00 -12.97
C ARG A 787 24.47 16.94 -12.07
N THR A 788 25.32 17.35 -11.15
CA THR A 788 25.97 16.45 -10.18
C THR A 788 24.95 15.86 -9.23
N MET A 789 24.03 16.68 -8.68
CA MET A 789 22.93 16.22 -7.82
C MET A 789 22.04 15.19 -8.53
N PHE A 790 21.73 15.38 -9.81
CA PHE A 790 20.91 14.41 -10.57
C PHE A 790 21.64 13.07 -10.76
N ASN A 791 22.95 13.10 -11.01
CA ASN A 791 23.72 11.87 -11.24
C ASN A 791 24.07 11.12 -9.95
N GLU A 792 24.22 11.81 -8.83
CA GLU A 792 24.87 11.27 -7.64
C GLU A 792 24.00 11.26 -6.36
N TRP A 793 22.87 11.97 -6.36
CA TRP A 793 21.97 12.06 -5.21
C TRP A 793 20.57 11.49 -5.52
N HIS A 794 20.29 10.31 -5.02
CA HIS A 794 19.03 9.59 -5.28
C HIS A 794 17.77 10.41 -5.00
N PHE A 795 17.78 11.25 -3.97
CA PHE A 795 16.65 12.13 -3.68
C PHE A 795 16.36 13.08 -4.85
N PHE A 796 17.38 13.79 -5.33
CA PHE A 796 17.22 14.76 -6.42
C PHE A 796 16.89 14.08 -7.74
N GLN A 797 17.52 12.93 -8.03
CA GLN A 797 17.21 12.12 -9.20
C GLN A 797 15.73 11.67 -9.20
N THR A 798 15.26 11.10 -8.08
CA THR A 798 13.87 10.64 -7.94
C THR A 798 12.88 11.81 -8.04
N PHE A 799 13.19 12.95 -7.43
CA PHE A 799 12.39 14.16 -7.50
C PHE A 799 12.22 14.65 -8.95
N ILE A 800 13.32 14.82 -9.68
CA ILE A 800 13.28 15.29 -11.09
C ILE A 800 12.58 14.28 -11.99
N SER A 801 12.88 12.98 -11.86
CA SER A 801 12.22 11.93 -12.66
C SER A 801 10.71 11.86 -12.41
N ASN A 802 10.26 12.17 -11.21
CA ASN A 802 8.81 12.25 -10.91
C ASN A 802 8.16 13.51 -11.54
N VAL A 803 8.89 14.61 -11.68
CA VAL A 803 8.38 15.84 -12.31
C VAL A 803 8.29 15.69 -13.84
N GLU A 804 9.24 14.98 -14.46
CA GLU A 804 9.28 14.68 -15.90
C GLU A 804 8.12 13.76 -16.32
#